data_5112bf264ba797fb5e25b12078f53163
#
_entry.id   5112bf264ba797fb5e25b12078f53163
#
_cell.length_a   1.000
_cell.length_b   1.000
_cell.length_c   1.000
_cell.angle_alpha   90.00
_cell.angle_beta   90.00
_cell.angle_gamma   90.00
#
_symmetry.space_group_name_H-M   'P 1'
#
loop_
_entity.id
_entity.type
_entity.pdbx_description
1 polymer ?
#
loop_
_entity_poly.entity_id
_entity_poly.type
_entity_poly.pdbx_seq_one_letter_code
_entity_poly.pdbx_strand_id
1 'polypeptide(L)'
;MSEKTEDKSNYSADNIQVLEGLEAVRKRPSMYIGDTGFKGLHHLVYEVVDNSIDEALAGYCTTINVTIHKGNSITVEDNGRGIPTAMHTKEKKSALEVVMTVLHAGGKFDKDTYKVSGGLHGVGVSCVNALSNPLKVVVHRDGQIFTQEYECGKPLFDVKVIGESDKTGTIVNFQPDPDIFTLTTEYKFDTLAARLRELAYLNKGIRLTLLDERETNDDGTFLNEEFYSEGGLKEFVKYLDGMRTSIIPEPIYVEGIKQGIPVELALQYNDTYTENVHSYVNNINTHEGGTHVAGFRRGLTRTLKAYAEKSGMLKNMKIEITGDDFREGLTAVISVKVQEPQFEGQTKTKLGNNEVMGAVDIAVGEILGNYLEENPREAKMIVNKVILAATARAAARKAREMVQRKTVMGGSGLPGKLADCANNDPAACELYLVEGDSAGGTAKQGRDRNFQAILPLKGKILNVEKAMEHKIYENDEIKNMFTAMGVSIGTAEDDKALNMEKLRYHRIIIMTDADVDGSHITTLILTFFFRYMKALIEFGYIYIAAPPLYMVKKGKEFQYAWNDDQRDTAVQALKGAGKEESVNIQRYKGLGEMNAEQLWDTTLNPETRTLRKVTIENAAECDHIFSMLMGDEVAPRREFIEKNAKYARIDI
;
A
#
# COMPACT_ATOMS: atom_id res chain seq x y z
N MET A 1 61.52 13.81 -3.28
CA MET A 1 60.57 14.25 -2.25
C MET A 1 59.29 13.50 -2.52
N SER A 2 59.02 12.46 -1.74
CA SER A 2 57.85 11.62 -1.86
C SER A 2 56.73 12.22 -1.00
N GLU A 3 55.65 12.69 -1.63
CA GLU A 3 54.43 13.06 -0.92
C GLU A 3 53.85 11.83 -0.28
N LYS A 4 53.74 11.84 1.04
CA LYS A 4 53.00 10.88 1.82
C LYS A 4 51.52 11.16 1.58
N THR A 5 50.83 10.27 0.89
CA THR A 5 49.39 10.15 0.93
C THR A 5 48.95 9.81 2.34
N GLU A 6 48.30 10.74 3.04
CA GLU A 6 47.64 10.50 4.32
C GLU A 6 46.47 9.52 4.10
N ASP A 7 46.63 8.39 4.75
CA ASP A 7 45.60 7.32 4.79
C ASP A 7 44.44 7.79 5.67
N LYS A 8 43.31 8.18 5.03
CA LYS A 8 42.08 8.74 5.68
C LYS A 8 41.17 7.69 6.30
N SER A 9 41.66 6.49 6.63
CA SER A 9 40.84 5.42 7.24
C SER A 9 41.25 5.11 8.67
N ASN A 10 41.36 6.12 9.53
CA ASN A 10 41.55 5.87 10.96
C ASN A 10 40.15 5.82 11.65
N TYR A 11 39.54 4.64 11.67
CA TYR A 11 38.38 4.37 12.52
C TYR A 11 38.90 4.27 13.97
N SER A 12 38.67 5.33 14.75
CA SER A 12 39.04 5.43 16.17
C SER A 12 37.81 5.55 17.07
N ALA A 13 37.99 5.41 18.37
CA ALA A 13 36.91 5.61 19.34
C ALA A 13 36.25 6.99 19.22
N ASP A 14 37.00 8.01 18.80
CA ASP A 14 36.53 9.38 18.60
C ASP A 14 35.56 9.51 17.41
N ASN A 15 35.53 8.52 16.51
CA ASN A 15 34.61 8.46 15.37
C ASN A 15 33.23 7.87 15.76
N ILE A 16 33.10 7.31 16.97
CA ILE A 16 31.84 6.77 17.48
C ILE A 16 31.01 7.93 18.03
N GLN A 17 29.97 8.33 17.26
CA GLN A 17 29.02 9.36 17.70
C GLN A 17 27.88 8.70 18.46
N VAL A 18 27.63 9.13 19.68
CA VAL A 18 26.42 8.79 20.45
C VAL A 18 25.40 9.87 20.16
N LEU A 19 24.25 9.46 19.60
CA LEU A 19 23.13 10.35 19.35
C LEU A 19 22.11 10.18 20.49
N GLU A 20 21.77 11.25 21.15
CA GLU A 20 20.82 11.23 22.25
C GLU A 20 19.45 11.79 21.84
N GLY A 21 18.38 11.20 22.37
CA GLY A 21 17.02 11.70 22.24
C GLY A 21 16.55 11.92 20.80
N LEU A 22 15.90 13.04 20.52
CA LEU A 22 15.30 13.37 19.25
C LEU A 22 16.30 13.69 18.12
N GLU A 23 17.55 13.97 18.44
CA GLU A 23 18.60 14.13 17.41
C GLU A 23 18.81 12.85 16.61
N ALA A 24 18.71 11.68 17.27
CA ALA A 24 18.79 10.38 16.59
C ALA A 24 17.70 10.23 15.53
N VAL A 25 16.46 10.66 15.84
CA VAL A 25 15.32 10.65 14.91
C VAL A 25 15.58 11.54 13.70
N ARG A 26 16.03 12.77 13.91
CA ARG A 26 16.33 13.72 12.83
C ARG A 26 17.46 13.25 11.92
N LYS A 27 18.48 12.60 12.49
CA LYS A 27 19.64 12.11 11.73
C LYS A 27 19.35 10.82 10.94
N ARG A 28 18.40 10.00 11.41
CA ARG A 28 18.01 8.72 10.79
C ARG A 28 16.49 8.55 10.79
N PRO A 29 15.73 9.47 10.15
CA PRO A 29 14.26 9.45 10.21
C PRO A 29 13.67 8.15 9.66
N SER A 30 14.27 7.56 8.62
CA SER A 30 13.79 6.32 8.01
C SER A 30 13.76 5.11 8.95
N MET A 31 14.55 5.12 10.04
CA MET A 31 14.48 4.07 11.06
C MET A 31 13.17 4.10 11.88
N TYR A 32 12.51 5.27 11.93
CA TYR A 32 11.32 5.49 12.75
C TYR A 32 10.04 5.58 11.92
N ILE A 33 10.11 6.19 10.74
CA ILE A 33 8.93 6.43 9.87
C ILE A 33 9.00 5.70 8.51
N GLY A 34 10.01 4.83 8.30
CA GLY A 34 10.18 4.01 7.10
C GLY A 34 10.92 4.73 5.96
N ASP A 35 10.45 5.89 5.53
CA ASP A 35 11.14 6.73 4.54
C ASP A 35 10.93 8.23 4.82
N THR A 36 11.56 9.11 4.03
CA THR A 36 11.37 10.57 4.10
C THR A 36 10.64 11.12 2.88
N GLY A 37 10.00 10.26 2.12
CA GLY A 37 9.17 10.62 0.99
C GLY A 37 7.69 10.64 1.36
N PHE A 38 6.86 10.33 0.37
CA PHE A 38 5.40 10.37 0.47
C PHE A 38 4.86 9.50 1.63
N LYS A 39 5.34 8.27 1.78
CA LYS A 39 4.87 7.35 2.83
C LYS A 39 5.21 7.85 4.22
N GLY A 40 6.46 8.23 4.46
CA GLY A 40 6.91 8.74 5.76
C GLY A 40 6.22 10.05 6.13
N LEU A 41 5.93 10.92 5.15
CA LEU A 41 5.15 12.14 5.37
C LEU A 41 3.76 11.82 5.95
N HIS A 42 2.99 10.93 5.31
CA HIS A 42 1.65 10.54 5.76
C HIS A 42 1.70 9.75 7.07
N HIS A 43 2.79 9.02 7.32
CA HIS A 43 2.98 8.28 8.59
C HIS A 43 2.99 9.20 9.82
N LEU A 44 3.46 10.45 9.69
CA LEU A 44 3.36 11.44 10.78
C LEU A 44 1.91 11.65 11.24
N VAL A 45 0.97 11.74 10.29
CA VAL A 45 -0.47 11.88 10.59
C VAL A 45 -0.98 10.61 11.27
N TYR A 46 -0.60 9.43 10.76
CA TYR A 46 -1.03 8.15 11.33
C TYR A 46 -0.59 7.99 12.79
N GLU A 47 0.63 8.39 13.14
CA GLU A 47 1.12 8.31 14.53
C GLU A 47 0.32 9.18 15.49
N VAL A 48 -0.17 10.35 15.06
CA VAL A 48 -1.01 11.21 15.90
C VAL A 48 -2.43 10.68 15.97
N VAL A 49 -3.02 10.25 14.85
CA VAL A 49 -4.37 9.67 14.81
C VAL A 49 -4.43 8.38 15.61
N ASP A 50 -3.43 7.49 15.50
CA ASP A 50 -3.36 6.23 16.25
C ASP A 50 -3.31 6.47 17.77
N ASN A 51 -2.77 7.60 18.24
CA ASN A 51 -2.85 7.97 19.66
C ASN A 51 -4.29 8.30 20.09
N SER A 52 -5.04 9.02 19.26
CA SER A 52 -6.46 9.30 19.50
C SER A 52 -7.32 8.02 19.42
N ILE A 53 -6.99 7.11 18.52
CA ILE A 53 -7.62 5.78 18.44
C ILE A 53 -7.32 4.93 19.69
N ASP A 54 -6.11 5.01 20.26
CA ASP A 54 -5.80 4.32 21.51
C ASP A 54 -6.63 4.85 22.70
N GLU A 55 -6.94 6.16 22.73
CA GLU A 55 -7.92 6.75 23.68
C GLU A 55 -9.33 6.20 23.44
N ALA A 56 -9.70 5.99 22.18
CA ALA A 56 -10.98 5.40 21.82
C ALA A 56 -11.06 3.90 22.22
N LEU A 57 -10.00 3.12 22.00
CA LEU A 57 -9.90 1.73 22.49
C LEU A 57 -9.98 1.63 24.01
N ALA A 58 -9.50 2.64 24.71
CA ALA A 58 -9.63 2.76 26.17
C ALA A 58 -11.04 3.24 26.61
N GLY A 59 -11.91 3.59 25.66
CA GLY A 59 -13.31 3.99 25.91
C GLY A 59 -13.50 5.48 26.24
N TYR A 60 -12.51 6.34 25.97
CA TYR A 60 -12.55 7.74 26.36
C TYR A 60 -12.69 8.72 25.19
N CYS A 61 -12.50 8.27 23.95
CA CYS A 61 -12.62 9.10 22.75
C CYS A 61 -13.72 8.59 21.83
N THR A 62 -14.53 9.49 21.29
CA THR A 62 -15.62 9.18 20.36
C THR A 62 -15.56 9.97 19.06
N THR A 63 -14.74 11.03 19.02
CA THR A 63 -14.63 11.93 17.87
C THR A 63 -13.19 12.33 17.64
N ILE A 64 -12.74 12.20 16.40
CA ILE A 64 -11.39 12.56 15.94
C ILE A 64 -11.55 13.40 14.66
N ASN A 65 -11.01 14.64 14.68
CA ASN A 65 -11.06 15.54 13.54
C ASN A 65 -9.64 15.74 12.99
N VAL A 66 -9.48 15.56 11.69
CA VAL A 66 -8.22 15.79 10.98
C VAL A 66 -8.41 16.91 9.99
N THR A 67 -7.54 17.93 10.01
CA THR A 67 -7.61 19.08 9.09
C THR A 67 -6.27 19.26 8.39
N ILE A 68 -6.32 19.34 7.06
CA ILE A 68 -5.20 19.73 6.20
C ILE A 68 -5.33 21.24 5.93
N HIS A 69 -4.40 22.03 6.43
CA HIS A 69 -4.42 23.48 6.26
C HIS A 69 -3.75 23.93 4.96
N LYS A 70 -4.04 25.16 4.53
CA LYS A 70 -3.50 25.78 3.30
C LYS A 70 -1.97 25.74 3.19
N GLY A 71 -1.26 25.74 4.33
CA GLY A 71 0.21 25.67 4.38
C GLY A 71 0.76 24.24 4.47
N ASN A 72 -0.05 23.22 4.23
CA ASN A 72 0.31 21.80 4.44
C ASN A 72 0.71 21.48 5.89
N SER A 73 0.20 22.22 6.88
CA SER A 73 0.20 21.76 8.26
C SER A 73 -1.03 20.90 8.52
N ILE A 74 -0.94 20.01 9.50
CA ILE A 74 -2.02 19.11 9.91
C ILE A 74 -2.45 19.47 11.33
N THR A 75 -3.75 19.48 11.56
CA THR A 75 -4.32 19.43 12.91
C THR A 75 -5.03 18.10 13.11
N VAL A 76 -4.73 17.41 14.19
CA VAL A 76 -5.51 16.28 14.72
C VAL A 76 -6.07 16.68 16.06
N GLU A 77 -7.39 16.62 16.21
CA GLU A 77 -8.13 16.95 17.43
C GLU A 77 -8.94 15.73 17.87
N ASP A 78 -8.83 15.35 19.13
CA ASP A 78 -9.65 14.31 19.75
C ASP A 78 -10.40 14.84 20.99
N ASN A 79 -11.46 14.15 21.37
CA ASN A 79 -12.22 14.40 22.60
C ASN A 79 -11.91 13.38 23.71
N GLY A 80 -10.69 12.83 23.73
CA GLY A 80 -10.21 11.90 24.76
C GLY A 80 -9.97 12.56 26.12
N ARG A 81 -9.23 11.89 26.99
CA ARG A 81 -8.92 12.42 28.36
C ARG A 81 -7.96 13.60 28.36
N GLY A 82 -7.27 13.86 27.26
CA GLY A 82 -6.14 14.78 27.17
C GLY A 82 -4.86 14.23 27.79
N ILE A 83 -3.71 14.54 27.21
CA ILE A 83 -2.39 14.12 27.70
C ILE A 83 -2.18 14.69 29.12
N PRO A 84 -1.67 13.92 30.11
CA PRO A 84 -1.35 14.46 31.44
C PRO A 84 -0.38 15.62 31.37
N THR A 85 -0.63 16.67 32.15
CA THR A 85 0.16 17.91 32.17
C THR A 85 0.90 18.13 33.49
N ALA A 86 0.62 17.29 34.51
CA ALA A 86 1.28 17.37 35.80
C ALA A 86 2.80 17.11 35.68
N MET A 87 3.56 17.61 36.69
CA MET A 87 5.01 17.43 36.75
C MET A 87 5.40 15.97 36.91
N HIS A 88 6.21 15.43 36.01
CA HIS A 88 6.74 14.08 36.10
C HIS A 88 7.85 14.00 37.15
N THR A 89 7.70 13.10 38.13
CA THR A 89 8.57 13.07 39.31
C THR A 89 10.04 12.82 39.05
N LYS A 90 10.36 11.98 38.05
CA LYS A 90 11.75 11.63 37.68
C LYS A 90 12.36 12.65 36.72
N GLU A 91 11.63 13.02 35.68
CA GLU A 91 12.15 13.88 34.60
C GLU A 91 12.13 15.37 34.95
N LYS A 92 11.39 15.76 36.03
CA LYS A 92 11.22 17.15 36.48
C LYS A 92 10.72 18.11 35.39
N LYS A 93 9.96 17.57 34.47
CA LYS A 93 9.28 18.22 33.35
C LYS A 93 7.81 17.87 33.40
N SER A 94 6.94 18.61 32.72
CA SER A 94 5.55 18.22 32.60
C SER A 94 5.44 16.86 31.88
N ALA A 95 4.44 16.05 32.22
CA ALA A 95 4.22 14.78 31.54
C ALA A 95 3.97 14.98 30.02
N LEU A 96 3.31 16.08 29.63
CA LEU A 96 3.16 16.46 28.22
C LEU A 96 4.53 16.63 27.55
N GLU A 97 5.44 17.41 28.15
CA GLU A 97 6.78 17.61 27.58
C GLU A 97 7.56 16.30 27.51
N VAL A 98 7.45 15.42 28.53
CA VAL A 98 8.10 14.10 28.52
C VAL A 98 7.61 13.26 27.34
N VAL A 99 6.29 13.17 27.11
CA VAL A 99 5.71 12.41 25.99
C VAL A 99 6.15 12.98 24.64
N MET A 100 6.31 14.29 24.55
CA MET A 100 6.66 14.96 23.29
C MET A 100 8.16 14.96 23.00
N THR A 101 9.04 14.82 24.01
CA THR A 101 10.49 15.01 23.83
C THR A 101 11.36 13.83 24.22
N VAL A 102 10.82 12.84 24.93
CA VAL A 102 11.59 11.69 25.39
C VAL A 102 11.16 10.45 24.63
N LEU A 103 12.10 9.77 23.98
CA LEU A 103 11.85 8.48 23.32
C LEU A 103 11.59 7.39 24.39
N HIS A 104 10.73 6.46 24.06
CA HIS A 104 10.32 5.36 24.95
C HIS A 104 9.64 5.85 26.23
N ALA A 105 8.93 6.98 26.17
CA ALA A 105 8.11 7.50 27.24
C ALA A 105 6.61 7.49 26.85
N GLY A 106 5.75 7.14 27.78
CA GLY A 106 4.29 7.18 27.54
C GLY A 106 3.50 6.30 28.53
N GLY A 107 2.22 6.64 28.70
CA GLY A 107 1.29 5.90 29.58
C GLY A 107 0.92 4.48 29.07
N LYS A 108 1.26 4.17 27.82
CA LYS A 108 0.95 2.87 27.18
C LYS A 108 1.83 1.72 27.68
N PHE A 109 2.88 1.99 28.46
CA PHE A 109 3.66 0.97 29.17
C PHE A 109 2.95 0.51 30.44
N ASP A 110 1.95 1.23 30.93
CA ASP A 110 1.13 0.85 32.07
C ASP A 110 -0.15 0.14 31.60
N LYS A 111 -0.23 -1.16 31.90
CA LYS A 111 -1.34 -2.05 31.51
C LYS A 111 -2.67 -1.73 32.20
N ASP A 112 -2.62 -1.05 33.35
CA ASP A 112 -3.83 -0.62 34.06
C ASP A 112 -4.47 0.58 33.35
N THR A 113 -3.66 1.40 32.68
CA THR A 113 -4.11 2.58 31.93
C THR A 113 -4.58 2.24 30.51
N TYR A 114 -3.85 1.34 29.80
CA TYR A 114 -4.18 0.88 28.45
C TYR A 114 -4.05 -0.63 28.37
N LYS A 115 -5.19 -1.35 28.41
CA LYS A 115 -5.21 -2.81 28.26
C LYS A 115 -4.77 -3.27 26.86
N VAL A 116 -5.07 -2.48 25.86
CA VAL A 116 -4.74 -2.71 24.45
C VAL A 116 -4.36 -1.37 23.83
N SER A 117 -3.28 -1.30 23.11
CA SER A 117 -2.88 -0.12 22.33
C SER A 117 -2.15 -0.52 21.05
N GLY A 118 -2.24 0.31 20.00
CA GLY A 118 -1.44 0.23 18.80
C GLY A 118 -0.03 0.77 19.00
N GLY A 119 0.10 1.81 19.82
CA GLY A 119 1.38 2.43 20.17
C GLY A 119 2.14 1.63 21.23
N LEU A 120 3.14 0.84 20.81
CA LEU A 120 3.89 -0.08 21.67
C LEU A 120 5.23 0.48 22.15
N HIS A 121 5.85 1.34 21.39
CA HIS A 121 7.26 1.73 21.61
C HIS A 121 7.43 3.09 22.30
N GLY A 122 6.35 3.86 22.48
CA GLY A 122 6.41 5.20 23.10
C GLY A 122 7.29 6.19 22.33
N VAL A 123 7.30 6.08 20.99
CA VAL A 123 8.14 6.94 20.12
C VAL A 123 7.34 7.74 19.08
N GLY A 124 6.09 7.39 18.80
CA GLY A 124 5.32 7.94 17.68
C GLY A 124 5.23 9.47 17.69
N VAL A 125 4.58 10.06 18.70
CA VAL A 125 4.39 11.52 18.74
C VAL A 125 5.70 12.28 18.96
N SER A 126 6.68 11.71 19.66
CA SER A 126 7.99 12.33 19.81
C SER A 126 8.77 12.33 18.47
N CYS A 127 8.58 11.30 17.61
CA CYS A 127 9.09 11.32 16.24
C CYS A 127 8.40 12.39 15.40
N VAL A 128 7.08 12.53 15.49
CA VAL A 128 6.35 13.62 14.80
C VAL A 128 6.91 14.98 15.23
N ASN A 129 7.13 15.18 16.52
CA ASN A 129 7.71 16.41 17.05
C ASN A 129 9.12 16.67 16.51
N ALA A 130 9.98 15.64 16.51
CA ALA A 130 11.35 15.75 15.99
C ALA A 130 11.41 16.11 14.51
N LEU A 131 10.42 15.65 13.71
CA LEU A 131 10.38 15.79 12.25
C LEU A 131 9.46 16.92 11.76
N SER A 132 9.00 17.78 12.68
CA SER A 132 8.11 18.90 12.40
C SER A 132 8.73 20.25 12.78
N ASN A 133 8.35 21.31 12.03
CA ASN A 133 8.74 22.68 12.30
C ASN A 133 7.70 23.66 11.75
N PRO A 134 6.83 24.31 12.59
CA PRO A 134 6.66 24.09 14.03
C PRO A 134 5.74 22.91 14.39
N LEU A 135 5.65 22.60 15.70
CA LEU A 135 4.60 21.76 16.26
C LEU A 135 4.00 22.46 17.50
N LYS A 136 2.68 22.40 17.62
CA LYS A 136 1.91 22.96 18.73
C LYS A 136 0.97 21.91 19.30
N VAL A 137 0.95 21.80 20.62
CA VAL A 137 -0.02 20.95 21.35
C VAL A 137 -0.88 21.82 22.22
N VAL A 138 -2.20 21.54 22.19
CA VAL A 138 -3.18 22.10 23.11
C VAL A 138 -3.88 20.94 23.80
N VAL A 139 -3.96 20.97 25.13
CA VAL A 139 -4.59 19.93 25.93
C VAL A 139 -5.69 20.53 26.79
N HIS A 140 -6.89 19.97 26.66
CA HIS A 140 -8.04 20.27 27.51
C HIS A 140 -8.12 19.19 28.58
N ARG A 141 -7.78 19.53 29.83
CA ARG A 141 -7.75 18.60 30.95
C ARG A 141 -7.92 19.30 32.30
N ASP A 142 -8.58 18.63 33.23
CA ASP A 142 -8.73 19.08 34.62
C ASP A 142 -9.32 20.51 34.75
N GLY A 143 -10.25 20.88 33.84
CA GLY A 143 -10.89 22.20 33.81
C GLY A 143 -10.05 23.31 33.17
N GLN A 144 -8.87 23.00 32.65
CA GLN A 144 -7.91 23.97 32.11
C GLN A 144 -7.51 23.65 30.68
N ILE A 145 -7.02 24.67 29.98
CA ILE A 145 -6.40 24.56 28.67
C ILE A 145 -4.91 24.77 28.80
N PHE A 146 -4.14 23.78 28.45
CA PHE A 146 -2.67 23.81 28.45
C PHE A 146 -2.15 23.91 27.03
N THR A 147 -1.01 24.57 26.83
CA THR A 147 -0.31 24.60 25.53
C THR A 147 1.19 24.54 25.71
N GLN A 148 1.83 23.93 24.70
CA GLN A 148 3.28 23.97 24.50
C GLN A 148 3.58 23.92 23.00
N GLU A 149 4.63 24.66 22.58
CA GLU A 149 5.06 24.73 21.18
C GLU A 149 6.52 24.26 21.07
N TYR A 150 6.85 23.74 19.89
CA TYR A 150 8.14 23.10 19.62
C TYR A 150 8.65 23.49 18.24
N GLU A 151 9.99 23.57 18.12
CA GLU A 151 10.69 23.64 16.85
C GLU A 151 11.68 22.49 16.75
N CYS A 152 11.54 21.65 15.74
CA CYS A 152 12.43 20.50 15.52
C CYS A 152 12.61 19.63 16.76
N GLY A 153 11.55 19.39 17.51
CA GLY A 153 11.54 18.60 18.74
C GLY A 153 11.97 19.34 20.02
N LYS A 154 12.35 20.61 19.95
CA LYS A 154 12.79 21.40 21.11
C LYS A 154 11.64 22.29 21.60
N PRO A 155 11.29 22.26 22.90
CA PRO A 155 10.25 23.13 23.45
C PRO A 155 10.70 24.59 23.42
N LEU A 156 9.81 25.49 23.01
CA LEU A 156 10.06 26.92 22.99
C LEU A 156 9.82 27.56 24.38
N PHE A 157 9.01 26.93 25.20
CA PHE A 157 8.65 27.35 26.56
C PHE A 157 8.07 26.18 27.33
N ASP A 158 8.05 26.27 28.65
CA ASP A 158 7.40 25.29 29.51
C ASP A 158 5.88 25.29 29.32
N VAL A 159 5.21 24.18 29.62
CA VAL A 159 3.74 24.05 29.52
C VAL A 159 3.06 25.21 30.23
N LYS A 160 2.15 25.89 29.54
CA LYS A 160 1.41 27.07 30.02
C LYS A 160 -0.08 26.79 30.07
N VAL A 161 -0.75 27.28 31.09
CA VAL A 161 -2.21 27.41 31.12
C VAL A 161 -2.61 28.68 30.34
N ILE A 162 -3.52 28.51 29.37
CA ILE A 162 -3.98 29.60 28.51
C ILE A 162 -5.47 29.92 28.65
N GLY A 163 -6.20 29.10 29.42
CA GLY A 163 -7.63 29.29 29.65
C GLY A 163 -8.25 28.16 30.46
N GLU A 164 -9.58 28.24 30.60
CA GLU A 164 -10.43 27.23 31.24
C GLU A 164 -11.27 26.51 30.18
N SER A 165 -11.61 25.26 30.43
CA SER A 165 -12.40 24.44 29.49
C SER A 165 -13.24 23.41 30.21
N ASP A 166 -14.49 23.28 29.80
CA ASP A 166 -15.40 22.24 30.24
C ASP A 166 -15.20 20.91 29.44
N LYS A 167 -14.36 20.95 28.39
CA LYS A 167 -14.09 19.81 27.52
C LYS A 167 -12.79 19.12 27.94
N THR A 168 -12.64 17.87 27.51
CA THR A 168 -11.37 17.14 27.53
C THR A 168 -10.94 16.80 26.12
N GLY A 169 -9.63 16.63 25.90
CA GLY A 169 -9.10 16.21 24.61
C GLY A 169 -7.70 16.73 24.35
N THR A 170 -7.16 16.33 23.22
CA THR A 170 -5.84 16.77 22.75
C THR A 170 -5.95 17.30 21.32
N ILE A 171 -5.28 18.41 21.06
CA ILE A 171 -5.13 19.01 19.73
C ILE A 171 -3.64 19.05 19.43
N VAL A 172 -3.22 18.40 18.35
CA VAL A 172 -1.84 18.45 17.85
C VAL A 172 -1.86 19.09 16.48
N ASN A 173 -1.22 20.24 16.35
CA ASN A 173 -0.97 20.89 15.06
C ASN A 173 0.51 20.81 14.74
N PHE A 174 0.87 20.36 13.54
CA PHE A 174 2.26 20.22 13.14
C PHE A 174 2.44 20.48 11.64
N GLN A 175 3.62 21.00 11.31
CA GLN A 175 4.04 21.19 9.93
C GLN A 175 5.30 20.35 9.70
N PRO A 176 5.34 19.50 8.66
CA PRO A 176 6.53 18.69 8.36
C PRO A 176 7.72 19.58 8.03
N ASP A 177 8.89 19.22 8.56
CA ASP A 177 10.12 19.98 8.34
C ASP A 177 10.64 19.76 6.90
N PRO A 178 10.70 20.82 6.05
CA PRO A 178 11.16 20.69 4.66
C PRO A 178 12.64 20.29 4.54
N ASP A 179 13.47 20.48 5.58
CA ASP A 179 14.85 20.03 5.60
C ASP A 179 14.95 18.49 5.70
N ILE A 180 13.91 17.83 6.20
CA ILE A 180 13.80 16.38 6.29
C ILE A 180 13.01 15.82 5.09
N PHE A 181 11.86 16.40 4.80
CA PHE A 181 10.96 15.98 3.71
C PHE A 181 11.28 16.75 2.41
N THR A 182 12.47 16.50 1.86
CA THR A 182 12.98 17.22 0.69
C THR A 182 12.27 16.87 -0.63
N LEU A 183 11.60 15.70 -0.70
CA LEU A 183 10.91 15.25 -1.90
C LEU A 183 9.50 15.85 -2.01
N THR A 184 8.78 15.93 -0.91
CA THR A 184 7.43 16.52 -0.83
C THR A 184 7.05 16.81 0.61
N THR A 185 6.31 17.89 0.82
CA THR A 185 5.60 18.22 2.08
C THR A 185 4.08 18.24 1.85
N GLU A 186 3.61 17.80 0.67
CA GLU A 186 2.20 17.86 0.29
C GLU A 186 1.46 16.59 0.70
N TYR A 187 0.46 16.74 1.55
CA TYR A 187 -0.45 15.66 1.93
C TYR A 187 -1.49 15.38 0.84
N LYS A 188 -1.82 14.10 0.64
CA LYS A 188 -2.90 13.65 -0.25
C LYS A 188 -4.16 13.35 0.56
N PHE A 189 -5.27 14.00 0.20
CA PHE A 189 -6.57 13.79 0.83
C PHE A 189 -6.99 12.31 0.77
N ASP A 190 -6.96 11.71 -0.42
CA ASP A 190 -7.41 10.32 -0.62
C ASP A 190 -6.62 9.31 0.23
N THR A 191 -5.32 9.54 0.42
CA THR A 191 -4.46 8.67 1.23
C THR A 191 -4.85 8.71 2.71
N LEU A 192 -5.12 9.89 3.25
CA LEU A 192 -5.61 10.06 4.62
C LEU A 192 -7.04 9.55 4.77
N ALA A 193 -7.92 9.84 3.80
CA ALA A 193 -9.31 9.37 3.77
C ALA A 193 -9.40 7.84 3.81
N ALA A 194 -8.58 7.15 3.02
CA ALA A 194 -8.53 5.69 3.02
C ALA A 194 -8.17 5.13 4.41
N ARG A 195 -7.18 5.71 5.09
CA ARG A 195 -6.78 5.27 6.44
C ARG A 195 -7.86 5.57 7.49
N LEU A 196 -8.48 6.76 7.45
CA LEU A 196 -9.54 7.12 8.40
C LEU A 196 -10.77 6.24 8.20
N ARG A 197 -11.11 5.89 6.97
CA ARG A 197 -12.19 4.95 6.63
C ARG A 197 -11.94 3.56 7.22
N GLU A 198 -10.74 3.00 7.07
CA GLU A 198 -10.34 1.74 7.72
C GLU A 198 -10.52 1.81 9.24
N LEU A 199 -10.04 2.90 9.87
CA LEU A 199 -10.12 3.08 11.32
C LEU A 199 -11.57 3.18 11.81
N ALA A 200 -12.46 3.81 11.04
CA ALA A 200 -13.89 3.86 11.37
C ALA A 200 -14.54 2.46 11.34
N TYR A 201 -14.20 1.62 10.36
CA TYR A 201 -14.69 0.24 10.32
C TYR A 201 -14.11 -0.65 11.44
N LEU A 202 -12.85 -0.45 11.80
CA LEU A 202 -12.17 -1.21 12.85
C LEU A 202 -12.63 -0.81 14.27
N ASN A 203 -13.25 0.36 14.41
CA ASN A 203 -13.64 0.92 15.70
C ASN A 203 -15.10 1.44 15.63
N LYS A 204 -16.06 0.54 15.81
CA LYS A 204 -17.49 0.84 15.75
C LYS A 204 -17.89 2.05 16.62
N GLY A 205 -18.66 2.96 16.07
CA GLY A 205 -19.23 4.10 16.79
C GLY A 205 -18.29 5.28 17.00
N ILE A 206 -17.05 5.22 16.49
CA ILE A 206 -16.14 6.37 16.46
C ILE A 206 -16.40 7.18 15.19
N ARG A 207 -16.50 8.51 15.37
CA ARG A 207 -16.64 9.46 14.28
C ARG A 207 -15.27 10.07 13.96
N LEU A 208 -14.83 9.91 12.71
CA LEU A 208 -13.63 10.57 12.19
C LEU A 208 -14.04 11.54 11.07
N THR A 209 -13.40 12.71 11.01
CA THR A 209 -13.60 13.67 9.93
C THR A 209 -12.27 14.05 9.29
N LEU A 210 -12.28 14.29 7.99
CA LEU A 210 -11.14 14.84 7.26
C LEU A 210 -11.59 16.08 6.50
N LEU A 211 -11.00 17.23 6.84
CA LEU A 211 -11.23 18.53 6.21
C LEU A 211 -9.97 18.95 5.45
N ASP A 212 -10.09 19.35 4.20
CA ASP A 212 -9.02 19.96 3.40
C ASP A 212 -9.34 21.41 3.08
N GLU A 213 -8.64 22.34 3.71
CA GLU A 213 -8.81 23.78 3.49
C GLU A 213 -8.14 24.28 2.19
N ARG A 214 -7.40 23.43 1.50
CA ARG A 214 -6.71 23.79 0.25
C ARG A 214 -7.63 23.70 -0.96
N GLU A 215 -8.63 22.82 -0.89
CA GLU A 215 -9.59 22.56 -1.97
C GLU A 215 -10.99 23.01 -1.56
N THR A 216 -11.72 23.62 -2.49
CA THR A 216 -13.11 24.01 -2.31
C THR A 216 -13.98 23.33 -3.34
N ASN A 217 -15.15 22.87 -2.88
CA ASN A 217 -16.20 22.36 -3.74
C ASN A 217 -16.83 23.50 -4.58
N ASP A 218 -17.63 23.14 -5.58
CA ASP A 218 -18.34 24.10 -6.45
C ASP A 218 -19.31 25.03 -5.70
N ASP A 219 -19.78 24.63 -4.51
CA ASP A 219 -20.63 25.41 -3.61
C ASP A 219 -19.85 26.35 -2.67
N GLY A 220 -18.51 26.37 -2.76
CA GLY A 220 -17.64 27.19 -1.94
C GLY A 220 -17.31 26.59 -0.55
N THR A 221 -17.78 25.40 -0.22
CA THR A 221 -17.38 24.67 0.99
C THR A 221 -16.03 24.00 0.80
N PHE A 222 -15.28 23.77 1.87
CA PHE A 222 -14.05 22.98 1.81
C PHE A 222 -14.36 21.51 1.57
N LEU A 223 -13.42 20.80 0.96
CA LEU A 223 -13.48 19.36 0.80
C LEU A 223 -13.50 18.70 2.20
N ASN A 224 -14.59 17.99 2.52
CA ASN A 224 -14.81 17.36 3.83
C ASN A 224 -15.44 15.98 3.65
N GLU A 225 -14.93 15.01 4.39
CA GLU A 225 -15.50 13.65 4.44
C GLU A 225 -15.60 13.18 5.90
N GLU A 226 -16.73 12.56 6.23
CA GLU A 226 -16.99 11.95 7.53
C GLU A 226 -16.97 10.42 7.40
N PHE A 227 -16.27 9.77 8.31
CA PHE A 227 -16.15 8.33 8.40
C PHE A 227 -16.76 7.85 9.71
N TYR A 228 -17.79 7.02 9.59
CA TYR A 228 -18.51 6.45 10.73
C TYR A 228 -19.08 5.09 10.35
N SER A 229 -19.01 4.11 11.23
CA SER A 229 -19.56 2.78 11.03
C SER A 229 -20.24 2.26 12.29
N GLU A 230 -21.48 1.81 12.15
CA GLU A 230 -22.21 1.08 13.21
C GLU A 230 -22.02 -0.43 13.10
N GLY A 231 -21.90 -0.94 11.87
CA GLY A 231 -21.73 -2.36 11.58
C GLY A 231 -20.30 -2.88 11.66
N GLY A 232 -19.30 -1.96 11.72
CA GLY A 232 -17.89 -2.32 11.88
C GLY A 232 -17.37 -3.22 10.77
N LEU A 233 -16.76 -4.37 11.12
CA LEU A 233 -16.16 -5.28 10.15
C LEU A 233 -17.14 -5.85 9.13
N LYS A 234 -18.45 -5.95 9.44
CA LYS A 234 -19.45 -6.36 8.44
C LYS A 234 -19.56 -5.34 7.31
N GLU A 235 -19.59 -4.05 7.67
CA GLU A 235 -19.64 -2.98 6.70
C GLU A 235 -18.34 -2.87 5.93
N PHE A 236 -17.21 -3.14 6.60
CA PHE A 236 -15.92 -3.15 5.94
C PHE A 236 -15.83 -4.24 4.86
N VAL A 237 -16.27 -5.47 5.14
CA VAL A 237 -16.33 -6.54 4.15
C VAL A 237 -17.26 -6.18 3.00
N LYS A 238 -18.43 -5.59 3.28
CA LYS A 238 -19.35 -5.10 2.23
C LYS A 238 -18.71 -4.00 1.38
N TYR A 239 -17.96 -3.08 1.99
CA TYR A 239 -17.21 -2.06 1.26
C TYR A 239 -16.17 -2.67 0.32
N LEU A 240 -15.38 -3.64 0.82
CA LEU A 240 -14.37 -4.35 0.02
C LEU A 240 -14.99 -5.17 -1.12
N ASP A 241 -16.17 -5.76 -0.88
CA ASP A 241 -16.92 -6.55 -1.86
C ASP A 241 -17.90 -5.75 -2.71
N GLY A 242 -18.04 -4.46 -2.48
CA GLY A 242 -19.04 -3.61 -3.14
C GLY A 242 -19.06 -3.67 -4.67
N MET A 243 -17.98 -4.15 -5.28
CA MET A 243 -17.83 -4.33 -6.74
C MET A 243 -17.90 -5.80 -7.18
N ARG A 244 -18.28 -6.72 -6.29
CA ARG A 244 -18.32 -8.17 -6.54
C ARG A 244 -19.70 -8.72 -6.25
N THR A 245 -20.08 -9.76 -6.97
CA THR A 245 -21.35 -10.45 -6.73
C THR A 245 -21.21 -11.39 -5.54
N SER A 246 -21.83 -11.04 -4.43
CA SER A 246 -21.87 -11.89 -3.24
C SER A 246 -22.63 -13.20 -3.48
N ILE A 247 -22.09 -14.32 -3.00
CA ILE A 247 -22.73 -15.64 -3.05
C ILE A 247 -23.72 -15.79 -1.89
N ILE A 248 -23.43 -15.18 -0.75
CA ILE A 248 -24.31 -15.19 0.43
C ILE A 248 -24.80 -13.76 0.72
N PRO A 249 -26.05 -13.58 1.22
CA PRO A 249 -26.68 -12.25 1.32
C PRO A 249 -25.98 -11.32 2.32
N GLU A 250 -25.46 -11.86 3.42
CA GLU A 250 -24.84 -11.10 4.50
C GLU A 250 -23.48 -11.68 4.87
N PRO A 251 -22.50 -10.83 5.26
CA PRO A 251 -21.23 -11.32 5.78
C PRO A 251 -21.38 -12.16 7.04
N ILE A 252 -20.69 -13.28 7.11
CA ILE A 252 -20.58 -14.08 8.33
C ILE A 252 -19.72 -13.30 9.32
N TYR A 253 -20.21 -13.15 10.54
CA TYR A 253 -19.54 -12.38 11.58
C TYR A 253 -19.18 -13.26 12.77
N VAL A 254 -17.93 -13.15 13.21
CA VAL A 254 -17.35 -13.87 14.33
C VAL A 254 -16.86 -12.85 15.34
N GLU A 255 -17.36 -12.90 16.56
CA GLU A 255 -16.88 -12.08 17.67
C GLU A 255 -16.81 -12.92 18.93
N GLY A 256 -15.70 -12.84 19.66
CA GLY A 256 -15.57 -13.55 20.93
C GLY A 256 -14.20 -13.39 21.57
N ILE A 257 -14.11 -13.77 22.83
CA ILE A 257 -12.84 -13.81 23.56
C ILE A 257 -12.44 -15.28 23.72
N LYS A 258 -11.29 -15.65 23.14
CA LYS A 258 -10.74 -17.01 23.26
C LYS A 258 -9.33 -16.92 23.84
N GLN A 259 -9.08 -17.74 24.86
CA GLN A 259 -7.79 -17.74 25.56
C GLN A 259 -7.36 -16.34 26.04
N GLY A 260 -8.32 -15.49 26.43
CA GLY A 260 -8.09 -14.12 26.84
C GLY A 260 -7.86 -13.11 25.70
N ILE A 261 -7.90 -13.55 24.44
CA ILE A 261 -7.69 -12.71 23.26
C ILE A 261 -9.04 -12.39 22.60
N PRO A 262 -9.43 -11.10 22.50
CA PRO A 262 -10.56 -10.67 21.69
C PRO A 262 -10.27 -10.89 20.20
N VAL A 263 -11.17 -11.61 19.55
CA VAL A 263 -11.13 -11.90 18.12
C VAL A 263 -12.40 -11.38 17.50
N GLU A 264 -12.27 -10.55 16.50
CA GLU A 264 -13.36 -10.06 15.65
C GLU A 264 -13.02 -10.34 14.19
N LEU A 265 -13.98 -10.88 13.45
CA LEU A 265 -13.80 -11.29 12.05
C LEU A 265 -15.11 -11.14 11.32
N ALA A 266 -15.07 -10.60 10.11
CA ALA A 266 -16.15 -10.71 9.14
C ALA A 266 -15.61 -11.35 7.86
N LEU A 267 -16.43 -12.19 7.21
CA LEU A 267 -16.07 -12.82 5.96
C LEU A 267 -17.29 -12.97 5.04
N GLN A 268 -17.04 -12.92 3.74
CA GLN A 268 -18.03 -13.12 2.71
C GLN A 268 -17.45 -13.87 1.52
N TYR A 269 -18.26 -14.70 0.85
CA TYR A 269 -17.90 -15.34 -0.40
C TYR A 269 -18.54 -14.63 -1.57
N ASN A 270 -17.77 -14.45 -2.64
CA ASN A 270 -18.18 -13.83 -3.89
C ASN A 270 -17.86 -14.71 -5.09
N ASP A 271 -18.24 -14.29 -6.27
CA ASP A 271 -18.07 -15.06 -7.52
C ASP A 271 -16.66 -14.99 -8.12
N THR A 272 -15.77 -14.18 -7.57
CA THR A 272 -14.39 -14.03 -8.06
C THR A 272 -13.51 -15.26 -7.75
N TYR A 273 -12.29 -15.23 -8.26
CA TYR A 273 -11.31 -16.32 -8.11
C TYR A 273 -10.16 -15.98 -7.17
N THR A 274 -10.17 -14.79 -6.57
CA THR A 274 -9.09 -14.28 -5.72
C THR A 274 -9.44 -14.35 -4.24
N GLU A 275 -8.43 -14.56 -3.38
CA GLU A 275 -8.49 -14.38 -1.94
C GLU A 275 -8.21 -12.91 -1.62
N ASN A 276 -9.06 -12.27 -0.82
CA ASN A 276 -8.91 -10.91 -0.35
C ASN A 276 -9.03 -10.86 1.18
N VAL A 277 -7.91 -11.04 1.87
CA VAL A 277 -7.84 -11.10 3.34
C VAL A 277 -7.06 -9.93 3.89
N HIS A 278 -7.73 -9.11 4.69
CA HIS A 278 -7.14 -7.99 5.42
C HIS A 278 -7.04 -8.33 6.89
N SER A 279 -5.88 -8.07 7.49
CA SER A 279 -5.63 -8.46 8.87
C SER A 279 -5.07 -7.33 9.71
N TYR A 280 -5.57 -7.23 10.94
CA TYR A 280 -5.26 -6.14 11.86
C TYR A 280 -4.97 -6.65 13.27
N VAL A 281 -3.98 -6.05 13.91
CA VAL A 281 -3.64 -6.28 15.31
C VAL A 281 -3.63 -4.94 16.02
N ASN A 282 -4.52 -4.73 16.99
CA ASN A 282 -4.66 -3.44 17.69
C ASN A 282 -4.81 -2.26 16.68
N ASN A 283 -5.61 -2.45 15.64
CA ASN A 283 -5.82 -1.53 14.51
C ASN A 283 -4.62 -1.30 13.57
N ILE A 284 -3.48 -1.97 13.80
CA ILE A 284 -2.33 -1.93 12.91
C ILE A 284 -2.54 -2.92 11.77
N ASN A 285 -2.39 -2.47 10.53
CA ASN A 285 -2.49 -3.32 9.35
C ASN A 285 -1.27 -4.24 9.25
N THR A 286 -1.50 -5.56 9.32
CA THR A 286 -0.48 -6.59 9.21
C THR A 286 -0.50 -7.23 7.82
N HIS A 287 -0.07 -6.47 6.82
CA HIS A 287 -0.20 -6.89 5.41
C HIS A 287 0.61 -8.15 5.04
N GLU A 288 1.64 -8.51 5.81
CA GLU A 288 2.35 -9.79 5.68
C GLU A 288 1.68 -10.91 6.50
N GLY A 289 0.53 -10.62 7.15
CA GLY A 289 -0.21 -11.59 7.95
C GLY A 289 0.42 -11.89 9.30
N GLY A 290 0.56 -13.19 9.61
CA GLY A 290 1.10 -13.68 10.87
C GLY A 290 0.24 -14.78 11.48
N THR A 291 0.43 -15.04 12.78
CA THR A 291 -0.20 -16.14 13.49
C THR A 291 -1.73 -16.08 13.53
N HIS A 292 -2.34 -14.87 13.58
CA HIS A 292 -3.80 -14.69 13.52
C HIS A 292 -4.38 -15.09 12.15
N VAL A 293 -3.70 -14.75 11.05
CA VAL A 293 -4.11 -15.17 9.68
C VAL A 293 -3.94 -16.68 9.53
N ALA A 294 -2.85 -17.26 10.05
CA ALA A 294 -2.63 -18.70 10.05
C ALA A 294 -3.73 -19.44 10.84
N GLY A 295 -4.12 -18.90 12.01
CA GLY A 295 -5.23 -19.43 12.81
C GLY A 295 -6.56 -19.37 12.08
N PHE A 296 -6.84 -18.24 11.41
CA PHE A 296 -8.03 -18.08 10.57
C PHE A 296 -8.08 -19.09 9.43
N ARG A 297 -7.02 -19.19 8.62
CA ARG A 297 -6.95 -20.13 7.49
C ARG A 297 -7.12 -21.58 7.94
N ARG A 298 -6.53 -21.95 9.08
CA ARG A 298 -6.66 -23.28 9.67
C ARG A 298 -8.08 -23.54 10.14
N GLY A 299 -8.68 -22.64 10.91
CA GLY A 299 -10.04 -22.75 11.44
C GLY A 299 -11.09 -22.81 10.32
N LEU A 300 -10.97 -21.93 9.30
CA LEU A 300 -11.84 -21.90 8.14
C LEU A 300 -11.82 -23.24 7.38
N THR A 301 -10.62 -23.69 6.98
CA THR A 301 -10.43 -24.93 6.22
C THR A 301 -10.95 -26.14 6.96
N ARG A 302 -10.59 -26.28 8.24
CA ARG A 302 -11.03 -27.40 9.10
C ARG A 302 -12.55 -27.44 9.24
N THR A 303 -13.19 -26.30 9.48
CA THR A 303 -14.63 -26.23 9.76
C THR A 303 -15.44 -26.49 8.51
N LEU A 304 -15.10 -25.84 7.38
CA LEU A 304 -15.80 -26.04 6.10
C LEU A 304 -15.61 -27.48 5.57
N LYS A 305 -14.41 -28.04 5.71
CA LYS A 305 -14.13 -29.43 5.33
C LYS A 305 -14.96 -30.41 6.13
N ALA A 306 -15.00 -30.27 7.45
CA ALA A 306 -15.79 -31.13 8.33
C ALA A 306 -17.30 -31.05 8.01
N TYR A 307 -17.82 -29.84 7.75
CA TYR A 307 -19.22 -29.66 7.32
C TYR A 307 -19.49 -30.31 5.96
N ALA A 308 -18.65 -30.12 4.97
CA ALA A 308 -18.79 -30.68 3.63
C ALA A 308 -18.72 -32.22 3.63
N GLU A 309 -17.88 -32.83 4.48
CA GLU A 309 -17.82 -34.27 4.70
C GLU A 309 -19.10 -34.80 5.38
N LYS A 310 -19.54 -34.15 6.48
CA LYS A 310 -20.74 -34.50 7.24
C LYS A 310 -22.00 -34.41 6.40
N SER A 311 -22.11 -33.37 5.57
CA SER A 311 -23.26 -33.17 4.66
C SER A 311 -23.25 -34.13 3.44
N GLY A 312 -22.19 -34.88 3.24
CA GLY A 312 -22.02 -35.84 2.14
C GLY A 312 -21.77 -35.22 0.77
N MET A 313 -21.54 -33.92 0.70
CA MET A 313 -21.32 -33.18 -0.58
C MET A 313 -20.02 -33.59 -1.27
N LEU A 314 -19.05 -34.15 -0.54
CA LEU A 314 -17.76 -34.60 -1.09
C LEU A 314 -17.72 -36.07 -1.49
N LYS A 315 -18.78 -36.88 -1.25
CA LYS A 315 -18.80 -38.34 -1.47
C LYS A 315 -18.41 -38.81 -2.88
N ASN A 316 -18.69 -38.02 -3.90
CA ASN A 316 -18.47 -38.33 -5.29
C ASN A 316 -17.28 -37.61 -5.93
N MET A 317 -16.53 -36.84 -5.15
CA MET A 317 -15.38 -36.10 -5.65
C MET A 317 -14.15 -37.00 -5.78
N LYS A 318 -13.53 -36.98 -6.99
CA LYS A 318 -12.26 -37.63 -7.29
C LYS A 318 -11.06 -36.67 -7.17
N ILE A 319 -11.33 -35.41 -6.90
CA ILE A 319 -10.32 -34.33 -6.81
C ILE A 319 -10.07 -34.04 -5.34
N GLU A 320 -8.81 -33.98 -4.96
CA GLU A 320 -8.41 -33.55 -3.61
C GLU A 320 -8.65 -32.06 -3.43
N ILE A 321 -9.34 -31.66 -2.36
CA ILE A 321 -9.58 -30.27 -1.98
C ILE A 321 -8.44 -29.82 -1.10
N THR A 322 -7.80 -28.73 -1.47
CA THR A 322 -6.71 -28.08 -0.70
C THR A 322 -7.22 -26.88 0.10
N GLY A 323 -6.41 -26.38 1.03
CA GLY A 323 -6.74 -25.17 1.81
C GLY A 323 -7.05 -23.95 0.96
N ASP A 324 -6.42 -23.83 -0.21
CA ASP A 324 -6.60 -22.70 -1.13
C ASP A 324 -7.99 -22.70 -1.78
N ASP A 325 -8.55 -23.88 -2.07
CA ASP A 325 -9.88 -23.98 -2.65
C ASP A 325 -10.96 -23.41 -1.71
N PHE A 326 -10.72 -23.47 -0.39
CA PHE A 326 -11.62 -22.87 0.60
C PHE A 326 -11.52 -21.34 0.69
N ARG A 327 -10.51 -20.74 0.08
CA ARG A 327 -10.26 -19.29 0.12
C ARG A 327 -10.49 -18.60 -1.22
N GLU A 328 -10.79 -19.34 -2.27
CA GLU A 328 -11.14 -18.77 -3.57
C GLU A 328 -12.47 -18.03 -3.50
N GLY A 329 -12.49 -16.76 -3.92
CA GLY A 329 -13.65 -15.88 -3.83
C GLY A 329 -13.98 -15.45 -2.39
N LEU A 330 -13.04 -15.53 -1.46
CA LEU A 330 -13.21 -15.12 -0.08
C LEU A 330 -12.70 -13.70 0.14
N THR A 331 -13.56 -12.84 0.66
CA THR A 331 -13.16 -11.57 1.29
C THR A 331 -13.32 -11.71 2.80
N ALA A 332 -12.28 -11.37 3.55
CA ALA A 332 -12.30 -11.43 5.01
C ALA A 332 -11.50 -10.29 5.65
N VAL A 333 -12.01 -9.79 6.77
CA VAL A 333 -11.29 -8.84 7.62
C VAL A 333 -11.15 -9.45 9.00
N ILE A 334 -9.91 -9.55 9.50
CA ILE A 334 -9.56 -10.15 10.78
C ILE A 334 -8.98 -9.08 11.68
N SER A 335 -9.56 -8.86 12.86
CA SER A 335 -9.07 -7.94 13.87
C SER A 335 -8.89 -8.68 15.19
N VAL A 336 -7.69 -8.64 15.75
CA VAL A 336 -7.39 -9.19 17.07
C VAL A 336 -6.86 -8.10 17.99
N LYS A 337 -7.23 -8.17 19.27
CA LYS A 337 -6.73 -7.27 20.31
C LYS A 337 -5.76 -8.04 21.20
N VAL A 338 -4.47 -7.71 21.13
CA VAL A 338 -3.38 -8.39 21.82
C VAL A 338 -2.72 -7.42 22.79
N GLN A 339 -2.56 -7.82 24.05
CA GLN A 339 -1.97 -6.94 25.06
C GLN A 339 -0.47 -6.68 24.83
N GLU A 340 0.26 -7.72 24.44
CA GLU A 340 1.69 -7.66 24.14
C GLU A 340 1.98 -8.24 22.76
N PRO A 341 1.67 -7.51 21.67
CA PRO A 341 1.91 -8.03 20.35
C PRO A 341 3.39 -8.04 20.02
N GLN A 342 3.86 -9.16 19.50
CA GLN A 342 5.22 -9.36 19.02
C GLN A 342 5.19 -9.33 17.48
N PHE A 343 5.85 -8.36 16.89
CA PHE A 343 5.92 -8.22 15.45
C PHE A 343 7.30 -8.60 14.92
N GLU A 344 7.33 -9.12 13.71
CA GLU A 344 8.57 -9.27 12.94
C GLU A 344 8.99 -7.88 12.40
N GLY A 345 9.90 -7.20 13.10
CA GLY A 345 10.45 -5.90 12.69
C GLY A 345 9.66 -4.67 13.16
N GLN A 346 10.26 -3.49 12.96
CA GLN A 346 9.77 -2.19 13.42
C GLN A 346 8.51 -1.73 12.67
N THR A 347 8.35 -2.14 11.42
CA THR A 347 7.20 -1.76 10.57
C THR A 347 5.90 -2.48 10.94
N LYS A 348 5.95 -3.42 11.90
CA LYS A 348 4.79 -4.15 12.47
C LYS A 348 3.94 -4.89 11.43
N THR A 349 4.55 -5.36 10.35
CA THR A 349 3.85 -5.92 9.18
C THR A 349 3.34 -7.34 9.39
N LYS A 350 3.92 -8.09 10.36
CA LYS A 350 3.61 -9.49 10.61
C LYS A 350 3.59 -9.81 12.10
N LEU A 351 2.53 -10.47 12.57
CA LEU A 351 2.38 -10.90 13.99
C LEU A 351 3.06 -12.24 14.25
N GLY A 352 3.86 -12.30 15.34
CA GLY A 352 4.61 -13.49 15.76
C GLY A 352 4.02 -14.29 16.93
N ASN A 353 3.06 -13.76 17.68
CA ASN A 353 2.48 -14.37 18.88
C ASN A 353 1.82 -15.73 18.60
N ASN A 354 2.41 -16.82 19.04
CA ASN A 354 1.90 -18.18 18.76
C ASN A 354 0.54 -18.48 19.40
N GLU A 355 0.25 -17.94 20.58
CA GLU A 355 -1.02 -18.11 21.28
C GLU A 355 -2.22 -17.58 20.51
N VAL A 356 -2.02 -16.56 19.69
CA VAL A 356 -3.08 -15.93 18.88
C VAL A 356 -3.60 -16.89 17.82
N MET A 357 -2.73 -17.74 17.25
CA MET A 357 -3.14 -18.76 16.26
C MET A 357 -4.24 -19.69 16.84
N GLY A 358 -4.03 -20.19 18.04
CA GLY A 358 -4.99 -21.08 18.71
C GLY A 358 -6.31 -20.38 19.03
N ALA A 359 -6.24 -19.14 19.53
CA ALA A 359 -7.42 -18.36 19.87
C ALA A 359 -8.32 -18.10 18.64
N VAL A 360 -7.71 -17.70 17.51
CA VAL A 360 -8.45 -17.44 16.25
C VAL A 360 -8.99 -18.75 15.68
N ASP A 361 -8.23 -19.84 15.63
CA ASP A 361 -8.68 -21.15 15.15
C ASP A 361 -9.93 -21.62 15.92
N ILE A 362 -9.93 -21.49 17.25
CA ILE A 362 -11.08 -21.87 18.10
C ILE A 362 -12.28 -20.97 17.81
N ALA A 363 -12.09 -19.64 17.79
CA ALA A 363 -13.18 -18.68 17.54
C ALA A 363 -13.87 -18.94 16.19
N VAL A 364 -13.08 -19.11 15.14
CA VAL A 364 -13.58 -19.42 13.80
C VAL A 364 -14.29 -20.76 13.79
N GLY A 365 -13.69 -21.81 14.38
CA GLY A 365 -14.24 -23.16 14.40
C GLY A 365 -15.62 -23.24 15.05
N GLU A 366 -15.80 -22.60 16.19
CA GLU A 366 -17.06 -22.61 16.92
C GLU A 366 -18.15 -21.80 16.21
N ILE A 367 -17.87 -20.53 15.87
CA ILE A 367 -18.90 -19.62 15.36
C ILE A 367 -19.25 -19.92 13.92
N LEU A 368 -18.26 -20.18 13.07
CA LEU A 368 -18.53 -20.61 11.70
C LEU A 368 -19.21 -21.97 11.66
N GLY A 369 -18.83 -22.91 12.54
CA GLY A 369 -19.51 -24.20 12.64
C GLY A 369 -20.99 -24.06 12.96
N ASN A 370 -21.34 -23.25 13.94
CA ASN A 370 -22.73 -22.94 14.28
C ASN A 370 -23.46 -22.30 13.12
N TYR A 371 -22.86 -21.28 12.47
CA TYR A 371 -23.45 -20.61 11.32
C TYR A 371 -23.79 -21.56 10.18
N LEU A 372 -22.91 -22.50 9.84
CA LEU A 372 -23.12 -23.48 8.77
C LEU A 372 -24.27 -24.45 9.10
N GLU A 373 -24.44 -24.85 10.35
CA GLU A 373 -25.53 -25.70 10.80
C GLU A 373 -26.89 -24.94 10.79
N GLU A 374 -26.88 -23.66 11.19
CA GLU A 374 -28.07 -22.80 11.22
C GLU A 374 -28.51 -22.33 9.82
N ASN A 375 -27.57 -22.22 8.88
CA ASN A 375 -27.81 -21.68 7.52
C ASN A 375 -27.43 -22.69 6.43
N PRO A 376 -28.12 -23.86 6.32
CA PRO A 376 -27.71 -24.95 5.42
C PRO A 376 -27.79 -24.59 3.92
N ARG A 377 -28.60 -23.60 3.52
CA ARG A 377 -28.65 -23.11 2.13
C ARG A 377 -27.36 -22.36 1.77
N GLU A 378 -26.95 -21.44 2.62
CA GLU A 378 -25.73 -20.65 2.43
C GLU A 378 -24.49 -21.54 2.55
N ALA A 379 -24.46 -22.44 3.52
CA ALA A 379 -23.41 -23.45 3.66
C ALA A 379 -23.24 -24.27 2.39
N LYS A 380 -24.36 -24.68 1.76
CA LYS A 380 -24.31 -25.41 0.47
C LYS A 380 -23.76 -24.54 -0.65
N MET A 381 -24.10 -23.25 -0.71
CA MET A 381 -23.56 -22.32 -1.72
C MET A 381 -22.04 -22.16 -1.55
N ILE A 382 -21.55 -21.97 -0.32
CA ILE A 382 -20.13 -21.88 -0.02
C ILE A 382 -19.39 -23.17 -0.40
N VAL A 383 -19.89 -24.36 0.00
CA VAL A 383 -19.25 -25.63 -0.33
C VAL A 383 -19.24 -25.89 -1.86
N ASN A 384 -20.30 -25.50 -2.57
CA ASN A 384 -20.32 -25.59 -4.04
C ASN A 384 -19.25 -24.69 -4.69
N LYS A 385 -19.01 -23.47 -4.15
CA LYS A 385 -17.94 -22.60 -4.62
C LYS A 385 -16.58 -23.27 -4.40
N VAL A 386 -16.33 -23.89 -3.23
CA VAL A 386 -15.11 -24.65 -2.95
C VAL A 386 -14.90 -25.81 -3.94
N ILE A 387 -15.97 -26.55 -4.24
CA ILE A 387 -15.92 -27.67 -5.23
C ILE A 387 -15.57 -27.13 -6.62
N LEU A 388 -16.17 -26.00 -7.01
CA LEU A 388 -15.87 -25.34 -8.28
C LEU A 388 -14.40 -24.91 -8.35
N ALA A 389 -13.90 -24.29 -7.27
CA ALA A 389 -12.50 -23.88 -7.13
C ALA A 389 -11.53 -25.06 -7.28
N ALA A 390 -11.76 -26.18 -6.56
CA ALA A 390 -10.95 -27.38 -6.66
C ALA A 390 -10.93 -27.95 -8.09
N THR A 391 -12.08 -27.92 -8.76
CA THR A 391 -12.22 -28.38 -10.15
C THR A 391 -11.45 -27.49 -11.13
N ALA A 392 -11.58 -26.18 -10.96
CA ALA A 392 -10.86 -25.19 -11.78
C ALA A 392 -9.33 -25.30 -11.58
N ARG A 393 -8.87 -25.42 -10.32
CA ARG A 393 -7.45 -25.64 -9.98
C ARG A 393 -6.91 -26.93 -10.62
N ALA A 394 -7.65 -28.03 -10.54
CA ALA A 394 -7.22 -29.28 -11.17
C ALA A 394 -7.08 -29.15 -12.70
N ALA A 395 -7.99 -28.40 -13.34
CA ALA A 395 -7.91 -28.08 -14.77
C ALA A 395 -6.71 -27.19 -15.09
N ALA A 396 -6.47 -26.14 -14.28
CA ALA A 396 -5.31 -25.25 -14.44
C ALA A 396 -3.98 -25.98 -14.25
N ARG A 397 -3.88 -26.88 -13.28
CA ARG A 397 -2.69 -27.72 -13.07
C ARG A 397 -2.43 -28.63 -14.30
N LYS A 398 -3.46 -29.25 -14.83
CA LYS A 398 -3.32 -30.09 -16.04
C LYS A 398 -2.88 -29.25 -17.25
N ALA A 399 -3.40 -28.04 -17.40
CA ALA A 399 -2.98 -27.12 -18.47
C ALA A 399 -1.49 -26.70 -18.29
N ARG A 400 -1.05 -26.34 -17.07
CA ARG A 400 0.36 -26.06 -16.76
C ARG A 400 1.29 -27.22 -17.08
N GLU A 401 0.94 -28.46 -16.67
CA GLU A 401 1.75 -29.67 -16.96
C GLU A 401 1.88 -29.90 -18.45
N MET A 402 0.81 -29.69 -19.23
CA MET A 402 0.88 -29.83 -20.70
C MET A 402 1.80 -28.78 -21.34
N VAL A 403 1.80 -27.54 -20.83
CA VAL A 403 2.70 -26.48 -21.31
C VAL A 403 4.15 -26.81 -20.95
N GLN A 404 4.43 -27.23 -19.70
CA GLN A 404 5.77 -27.62 -19.26
C GLN A 404 6.33 -28.80 -20.06
N ARG A 405 5.52 -29.85 -20.34
CA ARG A 405 5.95 -30.99 -21.17
C ARG A 405 6.31 -30.55 -22.59
N LYS A 406 5.56 -29.60 -23.18
CA LYS A 406 5.88 -29.05 -24.49
C LYS A 406 7.19 -28.26 -24.50
N THR A 407 7.47 -27.52 -23.42
CA THR A 407 8.70 -26.73 -23.27
C THR A 407 9.94 -27.63 -23.09
N VAL A 408 9.81 -28.71 -22.33
CA VAL A 408 10.91 -29.71 -22.13
C VAL A 408 11.24 -30.48 -23.42
N MET A 409 10.26 -30.72 -24.28
CA MET A 409 10.47 -31.39 -25.57
C MET A 409 10.87 -30.42 -26.70
N GLY A 410 10.70 -29.11 -26.54
CA GLY A 410 10.95 -28.09 -27.55
C GLY A 410 12.18 -27.19 -27.33
N GLY A 411 13.09 -27.57 -26.43
CA GLY A 411 14.28 -26.77 -26.11
C GLY A 411 13.95 -25.61 -25.17
N SER A 412 14.65 -25.51 -24.04
CA SER A 412 14.51 -24.50 -23.01
C SER A 412 14.91 -23.09 -23.52
N GLY A 413 14.11 -22.50 -24.41
CA GLY A 413 14.35 -21.18 -24.97
C GLY A 413 13.53 -20.12 -24.24
N LEU A 414 14.19 -19.01 -23.94
CA LEU A 414 13.54 -17.72 -23.63
C LEU A 414 12.54 -17.38 -24.74
N PRO A 415 11.49 -16.57 -24.46
CA PRO A 415 10.53 -16.20 -25.48
C PRO A 415 11.24 -15.65 -26.72
N GLY A 416 10.91 -16.16 -27.92
CA GLY A 416 11.57 -15.71 -29.16
C GLY A 416 11.51 -14.22 -29.44
N LYS A 417 10.60 -13.52 -28.76
CA LYS A 417 10.47 -12.07 -28.80
C LYS A 417 11.38 -11.30 -27.83
N LEU A 418 11.89 -11.97 -26.78
CA LEU A 418 12.76 -11.35 -25.79
C LEU A 418 14.12 -11.02 -26.42
N ALA A 419 14.49 -9.75 -26.38
CA ALA A 419 15.88 -9.35 -26.59
C ALA A 419 16.56 -9.25 -25.23
N ASP A 420 17.22 -10.31 -24.82
CA ASP A 420 17.85 -10.42 -23.51
C ASP A 420 19.12 -9.57 -23.36
N CYS A 421 19.58 -9.37 -22.12
CA CYS A 421 20.85 -8.70 -21.81
C CYS A 421 21.97 -9.71 -21.54
N ALA A 422 23.22 -9.23 -21.60
CA ALA A 422 24.41 -10.07 -21.44
C ALA A 422 24.75 -10.34 -19.97
N ASN A 423 24.42 -9.44 -19.06
CA ASN A 423 24.68 -9.58 -17.62
C ASN A 423 23.69 -10.59 -17.00
N ASN A 424 24.21 -11.39 -16.05
CA ASN A 424 23.43 -12.41 -15.33
C ASN A 424 23.11 -12.02 -13.87
N ASP A 425 23.60 -10.87 -13.38
CA ASP A 425 23.26 -10.39 -12.06
C ASP A 425 21.88 -9.69 -12.07
N PRO A 426 20.84 -10.26 -11.43
CA PRO A 426 19.51 -9.69 -11.44
C PRO A 426 19.44 -8.25 -10.89
N ALA A 427 20.30 -7.92 -9.92
CA ALA A 427 20.32 -6.60 -9.30
C ALA A 427 20.81 -5.49 -10.26
N ALA A 428 21.64 -5.86 -11.23
CA ALA A 428 22.16 -4.97 -12.26
C ALA A 428 21.31 -4.97 -13.55
N CYS A 429 20.35 -5.91 -13.69
CA CYS A 429 19.59 -6.10 -14.92
C CYS A 429 18.20 -5.48 -14.87
N GLU A 430 17.75 -5.02 -16.04
CA GLU A 430 16.45 -4.37 -16.25
C GLU A 430 15.68 -5.05 -17.38
N LEU A 431 14.37 -5.25 -17.19
CA LEU A 431 13.45 -5.74 -18.21
C LEU A 431 12.43 -4.64 -18.57
N TYR A 432 12.40 -4.24 -19.82
CA TYR A 432 11.36 -3.36 -20.35
C TYR A 432 10.23 -4.18 -20.99
N LEU A 433 9.03 -4.00 -20.48
CA LEU A 433 7.78 -4.48 -21.10
C LEU A 433 7.27 -3.38 -22.01
N VAL A 434 7.40 -3.56 -23.32
CA VAL A 434 7.19 -2.50 -24.32
C VAL A 434 5.93 -2.78 -25.11
N GLU A 435 5.09 -1.75 -25.29
CA GLU A 435 3.91 -1.83 -26.13
C GLU A 435 4.25 -1.97 -27.61
N GLY A 436 3.85 -3.09 -28.20
CA GLY A 436 3.96 -3.35 -29.63
C GLY A 436 5.35 -3.66 -30.15
N ASP A 437 5.37 -4.25 -31.34
CA ASP A 437 6.61 -4.67 -32.01
C ASP A 437 7.40 -3.48 -32.59
N SER A 438 6.72 -2.37 -32.97
CA SER A 438 7.36 -1.16 -33.52
C SER A 438 8.24 -0.47 -32.47
N ALA A 439 7.64 -0.06 -31.35
CA ALA A 439 8.39 0.54 -30.23
C ALA A 439 9.41 -0.43 -29.66
N GLY A 440 9.06 -1.73 -29.58
CA GLY A 440 9.98 -2.80 -29.20
C GLY A 440 11.20 -2.90 -30.13
N GLY A 441 11.04 -2.69 -31.41
CA GLY A 441 12.13 -2.63 -32.41
C GLY A 441 13.09 -1.46 -32.15
N THR A 442 12.55 -0.27 -31.95
CA THR A 442 13.33 0.94 -31.62
C THR A 442 14.05 0.78 -30.29
N ALA A 443 13.37 0.26 -29.26
CA ALA A 443 13.96 0.02 -27.94
C ALA A 443 15.10 -1.01 -28.00
N LYS A 444 14.96 -2.08 -28.80
CA LYS A 444 16.03 -3.08 -29.04
C LYS A 444 17.29 -2.46 -29.65
N GLN A 445 17.13 -1.46 -30.50
CA GLN A 445 18.24 -0.75 -31.13
C GLN A 445 18.89 0.25 -30.16
N GLY A 446 18.09 1.00 -29.38
CA GLY A 446 18.56 2.06 -28.49
C GLY A 446 19.09 1.60 -27.14
N ARG A 447 18.79 0.38 -26.68
CA ARG A 447 19.14 -0.11 -25.35
C ARG A 447 20.63 -0.36 -25.14
N ASP A 448 21.08 -0.37 -23.89
CA ASP A 448 22.35 -1.00 -23.52
C ASP A 448 22.16 -2.52 -23.39
N ARG A 449 22.79 -3.27 -24.30
CA ARG A 449 22.69 -4.73 -24.38
C ARG A 449 23.34 -5.45 -23.18
N ASN A 450 24.16 -4.77 -22.42
CA ASN A 450 24.83 -5.39 -21.27
C ASN A 450 23.84 -5.68 -20.14
N PHE A 451 22.92 -4.75 -19.83
CA PHE A 451 22.05 -4.89 -18.66
C PHE A 451 20.56 -4.66 -18.94
N GLN A 452 20.16 -4.22 -20.16
CA GLN A 452 18.76 -3.97 -20.51
C GLN A 452 18.22 -5.03 -21.44
N ALA A 453 17.11 -5.68 -21.03
CA ALA A 453 16.34 -6.61 -21.83
C ALA A 453 15.03 -5.96 -22.30
N ILE A 454 14.56 -6.30 -23.49
CA ILE A 454 13.33 -5.79 -24.09
C ILE A 454 12.39 -6.95 -24.41
N LEU A 455 11.17 -6.91 -23.89
CA LEU A 455 10.08 -7.82 -24.23
C LEU A 455 8.91 -7.02 -24.84
N PRO A 456 8.71 -7.05 -26.15
CA PRO A 456 7.53 -6.49 -26.78
C PRO A 456 6.28 -7.30 -26.44
N LEU A 457 5.20 -6.61 -26.07
CA LEU A 457 3.87 -7.19 -25.83
C LEU A 457 2.96 -6.90 -27.01
N LYS A 458 2.16 -7.88 -27.45
CA LYS A 458 1.19 -7.69 -28.55
C LYS A 458 -0.11 -7.04 -28.03
N GLY A 459 -0.11 -5.70 -27.95
CA GLY A 459 -1.29 -4.95 -27.58
C GLY A 459 -1.81 -5.26 -26.17
N LYS A 460 -3.14 -5.21 -26.00
CA LYS A 460 -3.81 -5.42 -24.70
C LYS A 460 -3.66 -6.88 -24.24
N ILE A 461 -3.04 -7.10 -23.09
CA ILE A 461 -2.96 -8.42 -22.46
C ILE A 461 -4.32 -8.82 -21.88
N LEU A 462 -4.45 -10.10 -21.50
CA LEU A 462 -5.66 -10.60 -20.85
C LEU A 462 -5.95 -9.84 -19.55
N ASN A 463 -7.20 -9.40 -19.40
CA ASN A 463 -7.67 -8.85 -18.12
C ASN A 463 -7.82 -9.99 -17.10
N VAL A 464 -6.85 -10.08 -16.18
CA VAL A 464 -6.78 -11.15 -15.19
C VAL A 464 -7.79 -10.98 -14.05
N GLU A 465 -8.40 -9.81 -13.89
CA GLU A 465 -9.48 -9.58 -12.92
C GLU A 465 -10.72 -10.41 -13.26
N LYS A 466 -11.00 -10.58 -14.56
CA LYS A 466 -12.16 -11.30 -15.08
C LYS A 466 -11.88 -12.73 -15.51
N ALA A 467 -10.61 -13.09 -15.67
CA ALA A 467 -10.23 -14.35 -16.28
C ALA A 467 -10.12 -15.48 -15.27
N MET A 468 -10.63 -16.66 -15.62
CA MET A 468 -10.36 -17.89 -14.87
C MET A 468 -8.86 -18.21 -14.91
N GLU A 469 -8.32 -18.73 -13.82
CA GLU A 469 -6.88 -18.98 -13.64
C GLU A 469 -6.26 -19.81 -14.79
N HIS A 470 -6.92 -20.85 -15.28
CA HIS A 470 -6.39 -21.66 -16.39
C HIS A 470 -6.18 -20.84 -17.68
N LYS A 471 -7.03 -19.84 -17.98
CA LYS A 471 -6.91 -18.96 -19.15
C LYS A 471 -5.70 -18.05 -19.05
N ILE A 472 -5.30 -17.68 -17.83
CA ILE A 472 -4.11 -16.86 -17.58
C ILE A 472 -2.87 -17.62 -18.02
N TYR A 473 -2.77 -18.90 -17.66
CA TYR A 473 -1.65 -19.75 -18.07
C TYR A 473 -1.71 -20.21 -19.54
N GLU A 474 -2.86 -20.10 -20.21
CA GLU A 474 -2.99 -20.33 -21.65
C GLU A 474 -2.65 -19.10 -22.49
N ASN A 475 -2.67 -17.90 -21.91
CA ASN A 475 -2.34 -16.66 -22.62
C ASN A 475 -0.86 -16.55 -22.92
N ASP A 476 -0.50 -16.38 -24.19
CA ASP A 476 0.89 -16.39 -24.65
C ASP A 476 1.69 -15.18 -24.17
N GLU A 477 1.10 -13.99 -24.07
CA GLU A 477 1.80 -12.80 -23.58
C GLU A 477 2.13 -12.93 -22.08
N ILE A 478 1.21 -13.47 -21.28
CA ILE A 478 1.44 -13.76 -19.86
C ILE A 478 2.51 -14.83 -19.69
N LYS A 479 2.47 -15.92 -20.47
CA LYS A 479 3.53 -16.93 -20.48
C LYS A 479 4.90 -16.32 -20.79
N ASN A 480 4.94 -15.45 -21.80
CA ASN A 480 6.18 -14.77 -22.19
C ASN A 480 6.73 -13.91 -21.05
N MET A 481 5.87 -13.21 -20.30
CA MET A 481 6.29 -12.43 -19.12
C MET A 481 6.85 -13.34 -18.02
N PHE A 482 6.16 -14.42 -17.64
CA PHE A 482 6.66 -15.40 -16.65
C PHE A 482 8.02 -15.96 -17.06
N THR A 483 8.14 -16.41 -18.30
CA THR A 483 9.37 -17.02 -18.82
C THR A 483 10.52 -16.01 -18.91
N ALA A 484 10.25 -14.79 -19.36
CA ALA A 484 11.26 -13.72 -19.44
C ALA A 484 11.79 -13.34 -18.07
N MET A 485 10.89 -13.16 -17.10
CA MET A 485 11.27 -12.81 -15.72
C MET A 485 11.94 -13.95 -14.97
N GLY A 486 11.76 -15.19 -15.42
CA GLY A 486 12.31 -16.37 -14.76
C GLY A 486 11.54 -16.80 -13.51
N VAL A 487 10.37 -16.25 -13.26
CA VAL A 487 9.53 -16.57 -12.10
C VAL A 487 8.43 -17.56 -12.45
N SER A 488 7.94 -18.28 -11.45
CA SER A 488 6.79 -19.17 -11.55
C SER A 488 5.89 -19.01 -10.34
N ILE A 489 4.61 -19.30 -10.49
CA ILE A 489 3.70 -19.43 -9.35
C ILE A 489 3.80 -20.86 -8.82
N GLY A 490 3.87 -20.99 -7.50
CA GLY A 490 4.00 -22.21 -6.74
C GLY A 490 5.42 -22.44 -6.24
N THR A 491 5.53 -22.60 -4.93
CA THR A 491 6.71 -23.06 -4.20
C THR A 491 6.45 -24.47 -3.65
N ALA A 492 7.42 -25.08 -2.99
CA ALA A 492 7.24 -26.35 -2.30
C ALA A 492 6.25 -26.25 -1.11
N GLU A 493 6.09 -25.04 -0.57
CA GLU A 493 5.30 -24.77 0.65
C GLU A 493 3.94 -24.16 0.34
N ASP A 494 3.83 -23.39 -0.76
CA ASP A 494 2.61 -22.69 -1.16
C ASP A 494 2.45 -22.70 -2.69
N ASP A 495 1.39 -23.33 -3.18
CA ASP A 495 1.08 -23.46 -4.62
C ASP A 495 0.77 -22.09 -5.29
N LYS A 496 0.46 -21.05 -4.53
CA LYS A 496 0.16 -19.70 -5.04
C LYS A 496 1.30 -18.69 -4.83
N ALA A 497 2.28 -19.02 -3.99
CA ALA A 497 3.42 -18.14 -3.75
C ALA A 497 4.27 -17.97 -5.00
N LEU A 498 4.79 -16.76 -5.19
CA LEU A 498 5.71 -16.49 -6.30
C LEU A 498 7.11 -17.02 -5.97
N ASN A 499 7.61 -17.92 -6.82
CA ASN A 499 8.98 -18.41 -6.70
C ASN A 499 9.96 -17.37 -7.25
N MET A 500 10.68 -16.71 -6.34
CA MET A 500 11.61 -15.62 -6.65
C MET A 500 13.05 -16.09 -6.91
N GLU A 501 13.38 -17.36 -6.66
CA GLU A 501 14.78 -17.87 -6.72
C GLU A 501 15.43 -17.69 -8.10
N LYS A 502 14.63 -17.68 -9.16
CA LYS A 502 15.08 -17.54 -10.54
C LYS A 502 14.76 -16.19 -11.17
N LEU A 503 14.36 -15.22 -10.35
CA LEU A 503 14.09 -13.87 -10.86
C LEU A 503 15.34 -13.31 -11.54
N ARG A 504 15.17 -12.85 -12.78
CA ARG A 504 16.28 -12.42 -13.65
C ARG A 504 16.52 -10.91 -13.66
N TYR A 505 15.57 -10.11 -13.19
CA TYR A 505 15.64 -8.64 -13.25
C TYR A 505 15.05 -8.03 -11.98
N HIS A 506 15.81 -7.18 -11.28
CA HIS A 506 15.32 -6.42 -10.13
C HIS A 506 14.73 -5.05 -10.53
N ARG A 507 14.68 -4.74 -11.84
CA ARG A 507 13.92 -3.62 -12.37
C ARG A 507 13.10 -4.09 -13.56
N ILE A 508 11.78 -4.05 -13.40
CA ILE A 508 10.81 -4.38 -14.45
C ILE A 508 10.07 -3.08 -14.76
N ILE A 509 10.25 -2.60 -15.99
CA ILE A 509 9.84 -1.27 -16.40
C ILE A 509 8.74 -1.38 -17.45
N ILE A 510 7.57 -0.87 -17.15
CA ILE A 510 6.44 -0.79 -18.08
C ILE A 510 6.64 0.45 -18.95
N MET A 511 6.67 0.27 -20.26
CA MET A 511 6.88 1.33 -21.24
C MET A 511 5.83 1.25 -22.35
N THR A 512 4.82 2.12 -22.26
CA THR A 512 3.65 2.20 -23.15
C THR A 512 3.57 3.56 -23.80
N ASP A 513 2.80 3.67 -24.86
CA ASP A 513 2.51 4.93 -25.55
C ASP A 513 1.79 5.92 -24.61
N ALA A 514 1.94 7.21 -24.85
CA ALA A 514 1.34 8.28 -24.05
C ALA A 514 -0.11 8.59 -24.49
N ASP A 515 -0.88 7.57 -24.80
CA ASP A 515 -2.28 7.66 -25.24
C ASP A 515 -3.22 6.86 -24.32
N VAL A 516 -4.50 6.83 -24.65
CA VAL A 516 -5.54 6.13 -23.88
C VAL A 516 -5.36 4.61 -23.93
N ASP A 517 -4.87 4.06 -25.04
CA ASP A 517 -4.62 2.63 -25.19
C ASP A 517 -3.40 2.19 -24.39
N GLY A 518 -2.30 2.97 -24.41
CA GLY A 518 -1.13 2.74 -23.57
C GLY A 518 -1.44 2.83 -22.08
N SER A 519 -2.29 3.77 -21.67
CA SER A 519 -2.78 3.86 -20.28
C SER A 519 -3.58 2.62 -19.88
N HIS A 520 -4.41 2.09 -20.77
CA HIS A 520 -5.17 0.85 -20.55
C HIS A 520 -4.23 -0.37 -20.47
N ILE A 521 -3.23 -0.47 -21.34
CA ILE A 521 -2.23 -1.56 -21.30
C ILE A 521 -1.44 -1.51 -20.00
N THR A 522 -1.00 -0.32 -19.56
CA THR A 522 -0.36 -0.14 -18.26
C THR A 522 -1.24 -0.64 -17.12
N THR A 523 -2.54 -0.30 -17.13
CA THR A 523 -3.50 -0.74 -16.11
C THR A 523 -3.67 -2.27 -16.11
N LEU A 524 -3.75 -2.91 -17.28
CA LEU A 524 -3.83 -4.38 -17.40
C LEU A 524 -2.57 -5.05 -16.83
N ILE A 525 -1.39 -4.52 -17.13
CA ILE A 525 -0.11 -5.03 -16.63
C ILE A 525 -0.02 -4.84 -15.11
N LEU A 526 -0.43 -3.69 -14.59
CA LEU A 526 -0.46 -3.43 -13.14
C LEU A 526 -1.46 -4.34 -12.42
N THR A 527 -2.64 -4.59 -13.01
CA THR A 527 -3.62 -5.56 -12.49
C THR A 527 -3.01 -6.95 -12.39
N PHE A 528 -2.27 -7.38 -13.42
CA PHE A 528 -1.57 -8.66 -13.40
C PHE A 528 -0.51 -8.74 -12.30
N PHE A 529 0.34 -7.72 -12.14
CA PHE A 529 1.33 -7.69 -11.07
C PHE A 529 0.67 -7.64 -9.68
N PHE A 530 -0.37 -6.86 -9.51
CA PHE A 530 -1.06 -6.74 -8.23
C PHE A 530 -1.74 -8.06 -7.81
N ARG A 531 -2.37 -8.78 -8.74
CA ARG A 531 -3.10 -10.02 -8.45
C ARG A 531 -2.21 -11.26 -8.35
N TYR A 532 -1.15 -11.36 -9.17
CA TYR A 532 -0.36 -12.58 -9.30
C TYR A 532 1.10 -12.45 -8.89
N MET A 533 1.61 -11.24 -8.78
CA MET A 533 3.02 -10.98 -8.49
C MET A 533 3.21 -9.80 -7.51
N LYS A 534 2.33 -9.71 -6.52
CA LYS A 534 2.33 -8.61 -5.53
C LYS A 534 3.69 -8.43 -4.86
N ALA A 535 4.40 -9.52 -4.56
CA ALA A 535 5.74 -9.50 -4.01
C ALA A 535 6.73 -8.65 -4.83
N LEU A 536 6.64 -8.64 -6.18
CA LEU A 536 7.52 -7.80 -7.01
C LEU A 536 7.27 -6.29 -6.79
N ILE A 537 6.03 -5.90 -6.50
CA ILE A 537 5.71 -4.51 -6.14
C ILE A 537 6.24 -4.19 -4.74
N GLU A 538 6.04 -5.10 -3.79
CA GLU A 538 6.47 -4.94 -2.39
C GLU A 538 8.00 -4.85 -2.26
N PHE A 539 8.75 -5.64 -3.02
CA PHE A 539 10.21 -5.52 -3.14
C PHE A 539 10.65 -4.27 -3.92
N GLY A 540 9.72 -3.56 -4.56
CA GLY A 540 10.00 -2.33 -5.29
C GLY A 540 10.70 -2.55 -6.62
N TYR A 541 10.41 -3.64 -7.31
CA TYR A 541 11.00 -3.98 -8.60
C TYR A 541 10.20 -3.50 -9.81
N ILE A 542 8.98 -2.97 -9.61
CA ILE A 542 8.11 -2.51 -10.69
C ILE A 542 8.20 -1.00 -10.86
N TYR A 543 8.38 -0.57 -12.11
CA TYR A 543 8.50 0.83 -12.50
C TYR A 543 7.67 1.12 -13.75
N ILE A 544 7.30 2.40 -13.93
CA ILE A 544 6.68 2.92 -15.15
C ILE A 544 7.63 3.95 -15.74
N ALA A 545 7.99 3.79 -17.01
CA ALA A 545 8.78 4.76 -17.74
C ALA A 545 7.93 6.02 -18.02
N ALA A 546 8.56 7.18 -17.94
CA ALA A 546 7.94 8.47 -18.26
C ALA A 546 8.69 9.13 -19.41
N PRO A 547 8.42 8.74 -20.68
CA PRO A 547 8.99 9.43 -21.85
C PRO A 547 8.50 10.87 -21.95
N PRO A 548 9.25 11.78 -22.59
CA PRO A 548 8.80 13.15 -22.80
C PRO A 548 7.61 13.20 -23.77
N LEU A 549 6.71 14.16 -23.56
CA LEU A 549 5.58 14.42 -24.44
C LEU A 549 5.95 15.36 -25.60
N TYR A 550 6.97 16.19 -25.42
CA TYR A 550 7.36 17.20 -26.41
C TYR A 550 8.87 17.24 -26.63
N MET A 551 9.26 17.55 -27.88
CA MET A 551 10.59 18.05 -28.22
C MET A 551 10.43 19.46 -28.80
N VAL A 552 11.05 20.44 -28.15
CA VAL A 552 11.09 21.84 -28.59
C VAL A 552 12.45 22.09 -29.22
N LYS A 553 12.47 22.51 -30.50
CA LYS A 553 13.70 22.61 -31.32
C LYS A 553 13.82 23.94 -32.02
N LYS A 554 15.02 24.51 -31.98
CA LYS A 554 15.40 25.68 -32.78
C LYS A 554 16.75 25.47 -33.43
N GLY A 555 16.75 25.24 -34.73
CA GLY A 555 17.98 24.92 -35.48
C GLY A 555 18.61 23.59 -35.01
N LYS A 556 19.79 23.67 -34.39
CA LYS A 556 20.47 22.49 -33.82
C LYS A 556 20.19 22.29 -32.34
N GLU A 557 19.69 23.28 -31.64
CA GLU A 557 19.37 23.22 -30.21
C GLU A 557 17.99 22.62 -30.02
N PHE A 558 17.85 21.72 -29.02
CA PHE A 558 16.55 21.16 -28.68
C PHE A 558 16.48 20.86 -27.15
N GLN A 559 15.25 20.84 -26.65
CA GLN A 559 14.93 20.46 -25.27
C GLN A 559 13.73 19.55 -25.24
N TYR A 560 13.73 18.55 -24.36
CA TYR A 560 12.58 17.70 -24.09
C TYR A 560 11.73 18.28 -22.97
N ALA A 561 10.41 18.05 -23.04
CA ALA A 561 9.47 18.49 -22.02
C ALA A 561 8.43 17.39 -21.76
N TRP A 562 8.07 17.19 -20.49
CA TRP A 562 7.16 16.14 -20.01
C TRP A 562 5.73 16.66 -19.75
N ASN A 563 5.55 17.99 -19.72
CA ASN A 563 4.26 18.64 -19.56
C ASN A 563 4.23 19.98 -20.31
N ASP A 564 3.04 20.63 -20.33
CA ASP A 564 2.84 21.88 -21.04
C ASP A 564 3.68 23.02 -20.46
N ASP A 565 3.81 23.11 -19.13
CA ASP A 565 4.57 24.17 -18.45
C ASP A 565 6.07 24.09 -18.82
N GLN A 566 6.62 22.88 -18.86
CA GLN A 566 8.01 22.67 -19.29
C GLN A 566 8.19 22.96 -20.77
N ARG A 567 7.19 22.60 -21.63
CA ARG A 567 7.19 22.96 -23.06
C ARG A 567 7.26 24.48 -23.22
N ASP A 568 6.40 25.21 -22.53
CA ASP A 568 6.31 26.67 -22.65
C ASP A 568 7.58 27.35 -22.13
N THR A 569 8.16 26.81 -21.03
CA THR A 569 9.46 27.24 -20.51
C THR A 569 10.58 27.00 -21.56
N ALA A 570 10.60 25.81 -22.17
CA ALA A 570 11.59 25.47 -23.20
C ALA A 570 11.43 26.35 -24.45
N VAL A 571 10.18 26.67 -24.88
CA VAL A 571 9.90 27.60 -25.95
C VAL A 571 10.45 28.99 -25.65
N GLN A 572 10.22 29.50 -24.43
CA GLN A 572 10.75 30.82 -24.05
C GLN A 572 12.28 30.84 -23.98
N ALA A 573 12.90 29.76 -23.47
CA ALA A 573 14.35 29.65 -23.39
C ALA A 573 14.99 29.63 -24.80
N LEU A 574 14.47 28.82 -25.71
CA LEU A 574 15.00 28.70 -27.09
C LEU A 574 14.64 29.87 -28.00
N LYS A 575 13.51 30.52 -27.74
CA LYS A 575 13.08 31.71 -28.52
C LYS A 575 14.12 32.84 -28.41
N GLY A 576 14.64 33.11 -27.19
CA GLY A 576 15.55 34.24 -26.97
C GLY A 576 14.92 35.56 -27.34
N ALA A 577 15.66 36.43 -28.07
CA ALA A 577 15.15 37.69 -28.66
C ALA A 577 14.39 37.51 -30.00
N GLY A 578 14.19 36.25 -30.45
CA GLY A 578 13.52 35.92 -31.73
C GLY A 578 12.00 35.82 -31.63
N LYS A 579 11.35 35.62 -32.80
CA LYS A 579 9.89 35.35 -32.84
C LYS A 579 9.60 33.90 -32.45
N GLU A 580 8.40 33.65 -31.91
CA GLU A 580 7.92 32.33 -31.48
C GLU A 580 7.83 31.32 -32.63
N GLU A 581 7.48 31.81 -33.83
CA GLU A 581 7.43 31.04 -35.09
C GLU A 581 8.79 30.40 -35.51
N SER A 582 9.90 30.78 -34.86
CA SER A 582 11.23 30.21 -35.14
C SER A 582 11.51 28.92 -34.35
N VAL A 583 10.62 28.52 -33.46
CA VAL A 583 10.75 27.32 -32.60
C VAL A 583 9.77 26.26 -33.12
N ASN A 584 10.29 25.06 -33.40
CA ASN A 584 9.47 23.92 -33.81
C ASN A 584 9.15 23.05 -32.58
N ILE A 585 7.88 22.74 -32.38
CA ILE A 585 7.39 21.89 -31.33
C ILE A 585 6.93 20.58 -31.96
N GLN A 586 7.61 19.48 -31.63
CA GLN A 586 7.17 18.12 -31.96
C GLN A 586 6.51 17.50 -30.73
N ARG A 587 5.27 17.06 -30.91
CA ARG A 587 4.56 16.27 -29.88
C ARG A 587 4.70 14.80 -30.21
N TYR A 588 5.10 13.99 -29.22
CA TYR A 588 5.15 12.54 -29.33
C TYR A 588 3.84 11.94 -28.81
N LYS A 589 3.14 11.21 -29.68
CA LYS A 589 1.92 10.46 -29.32
C LYS A 589 2.23 9.02 -28.97
N GLY A 590 3.31 8.48 -29.51
CA GLY A 590 3.74 7.12 -29.24
C GLY A 590 5.27 6.97 -29.29
N LEU A 591 5.76 5.94 -28.61
CA LEU A 591 7.18 5.56 -28.56
C LEU A 591 7.77 5.21 -29.94
N GLY A 592 6.91 4.75 -30.85
CA GLY A 592 7.29 4.46 -32.24
C GLY A 592 7.65 5.70 -33.08
N GLU A 593 7.35 6.90 -32.62
CA GLU A 593 7.71 8.17 -33.28
C GLU A 593 9.14 8.61 -32.91
N MET A 594 9.75 8.03 -31.89
CA MET A 594 11.12 8.29 -31.49
C MET A 594 12.08 7.36 -32.25
N ASN A 595 13.23 7.90 -32.65
CA ASN A 595 14.33 7.05 -33.09
C ASN A 595 15.07 6.43 -31.89
N ALA A 596 15.99 5.51 -32.15
CA ALA A 596 16.72 4.77 -31.12
C ALA A 596 17.56 5.68 -30.20
N GLU A 597 18.16 6.74 -30.74
CA GLU A 597 18.98 7.69 -29.99
C GLU A 597 18.10 8.55 -29.08
N GLN A 598 16.98 9.06 -29.58
CA GLN A 598 16.01 9.83 -28.79
C GLN A 598 15.44 8.99 -27.64
N LEU A 599 15.09 7.72 -27.90
CA LEU A 599 14.58 6.81 -26.89
C LEU A 599 15.64 6.47 -25.83
N TRP A 600 16.90 6.33 -26.23
CA TRP A 600 18.01 6.19 -25.31
C TRP A 600 18.13 7.41 -24.40
N ASP A 601 18.30 8.59 -24.98
CA ASP A 601 18.57 9.82 -24.23
C ASP A 601 17.47 10.21 -23.25
N THR A 602 16.22 9.83 -23.53
CA THR A 602 15.07 10.27 -22.73
C THR A 602 14.48 9.21 -21.81
N THR A 603 14.61 7.92 -22.16
CA THR A 603 13.81 6.86 -21.52
C THR A 603 14.60 5.63 -21.10
N LEU A 604 15.68 5.29 -21.81
CA LEU A 604 16.47 4.09 -21.51
C LEU A 604 17.73 4.39 -20.71
N ASN A 605 18.38 5.52 -20.91
CA ASN A 605 19.64 5.89 -20.25
C ASN A 605 19.43 6.13 -18.74
N PRO A 606 20.07 5.35 -17.85
CA PRO A 606 19.92 5.49 -16.40
C PRO A 606 20.22 6.88 -15.84
N GLU A 607 21.07 7.66 -16.52
CA GLU A 607 21.49 8.99 -16.06
C GLU A 607 20.46 10.10 -16.36
N THR A 608 19.65 9.93 -17.40
CA THR A 608 18.75 10.99 -17.90
C THR A 608 17.27 10.64 -17.84
N ARG A 609 16.94 9.36 -17.77
CA ARG A 609 15.55 8.88 -17.76
C ARG A 609 14.81 9.22 -16.47
N THR A 610 13.49 9.33 -16.56
CA THR A 610 12.59 9.41 -15.42
C THR A 610 11.80 8.12 -15.29
N LEU A 611 11.88 7.45 -14.12
CA LEU A 611 11.10 6.28 -13.78
C LEU A 611 10.21 6.57 -12.56
N ARG A 612 8.94 6.19 -12.64
CA ARG A 612 8.01 6.19 -11.50
C ARG A 612 7.99 4.81 -10.89
N LYS A 613 8.39 4.69 -9.62
CA LYS A 613 8.31 3.44 -8.87
C LYS A 613 6.86 3.16 -8.51
N VAL A 614 6.40 1.92 -8.73
CA VAL A 614 5.08 1.47 -8.32
C VAL A 614 5.12 1.01 -6.86
N THR A 615 4.21 1.51 -6.04
CA THR A 615 4.09 1.16 -4.62
C THR A 615 2.64 0.85 -4.27
N ILE A 616 2.43 0.00 -3.27
CA ILE A 616 1.14 -0.24 -2.64
C ILE A 616 1.14 0.53 -1.32
N GLU A 617 0.30 1.55 -1.21
CA GLU A 617 0.17 2.36 -0.01
C GLU A 617 -0.90 1.80 0.93
N ASN A 618 -2.06 1.48 0.36
CA ASN A 618 -3.16 0.82 1.05
C ASN A 618 -3.66 -0.33 0.17
N ALA A 619 -3.51 -1.57 0.66
CA ALA A 619 -3.85 -2.76 -0.11
C ALA A 619 -5.37 -2.90 -0.32
N ALA A 620 -6.19 -2.46 0.65
CA ALA A 620 -7.64 -2.50 0.53
C ALA A 620 -8.15 -1.51 -0.53
N GLU A 621 -7.62 -0.29 -0.52
CA GLU A 621 -7.97 0.72 -1.53
C GLU A 621 -7.50 0.32 -2.92
N CYS A 622 -6.28 -0.21 -3.05
CA CYS A 622 -5.78 -0.75 -4.32
C CYS A 622 -6.68 -1.88 -4.85
N ASP A 623 -7.10 -2.82 -3.98
CA ASP A 623 -8.02 -3.89 -4.34
C ASP A 623 -9.36 -3.34 -4.84
N HIS A 624 -9.93 -2.37 -4.11
CA HIS A 624 -11.17 -1.70 -4.47
C HIS A 624 -11.07 -1.02 -5.85
N ILE A 625 -9.99 -0.25 -6.09
CA ILE A 625 -9.75 0.45 -7.36
C ILE A 625 -9.59 -0.54 -8.51
N PHE A 626 -8.80 -1.61 -8.36
CA PHE A 626 -8.64 -2.60 -9.42
C PHE A 626 -9.95 -3.35 -9.70
N SER A 627 -10.70 -3.74 -8.68
CA SER A 627 -12.01 -4.39 -8.86
C SER A 627 -13.00 -3.47 -9.55
N MET A 628 -13.04 -2.18 -9.19
CA MET A 628 -13.91 -1.19 -9.81
C MET A 628 -13.55 -0.92 -11.27
N LEU A 629 -12.26 -0.66 -11.57
CA LEU A 629 -11.82 -0.30 -12.91
C LEU A 629 -11.81 -1.50 -13.86
N MET A 630 -11.41 -2.68 -13.38
CA MET A 630 -11.11 -3.86 -14.19
C MET A 630 -12.13 -5.00 -14.02
N GLY A 631 -13.00 -4.94 -13.01
CA GLY A 631 -14.05 -5.92 -12.72
C GLY A 631 -15.21 -5.90 -13.72
N ASP A 632 -16.22 -6.76 -13.52
CA ASP A 632 -17.35 -6.94 -14.42
C ASP A 632 -18.42 -5.84 -14.28
N GLU A 633 -18.57 -5.26 -13.09
CA GLU A 633 -19.57 -4.24 -12.80
C GLU A 633 -19.31 -2.92 -13.56
N VAL A 634 -20.30 -2.47 -14.31
CA VAL A 634 -20.17 -1.25 -15.15
C VAL A 634 -20.59 0.01 -14.40
N ALA A 635 -21.63 -0.09 -13.56
CA ALA A 635 -22.24 1.07 -12.91
C ALA A 635 -21.26 1.83 -12.00
N PRO A 636 -20.50 1.17 -11.10
CA PRO A 636 -19.52 1.85 -10.25
C PRO A 636 -18.37 2.49 -11.03
N ARG A 637 -17.94 1.83 -12.12
CA ARG A 637 -16.92 2.40 -13.02
C ARG A 637 -17.39 3.66 -13.72
N ARG A 638 -18.66 3.69 -14.14
CA ARG A 638 -19.28 4.88 -14.75
C ARG A 638 -19.34 6.02 -13.74
N GLU A 639 -19.81 5.76 -12.54
CA GLU A 639 -19.90 6.74 -11.46
C GLU A 639 -18.53 7.32 -11.12
N PHE A 640 -17.50 6.47 -11.02
CA PHE A 640 -16.12 6.91 -10.81
C PHE A 640 -15.63 7.82 -11.94
N ILE A 641 -15.90 7.46 -13.20
CA ILE A 641 -15.51 8.28 -14.36
C ILE A 641 -16.23 9.62 -14.32
N GLU A 642 -17.55 9.65 -14.07
CA GLU A 642 -18.33 10.87 -13.99
C GLU A 642 -17.83 11.80 -12.86
N LYS A 643 -17.58 11.27 -11.69
CA LYS A 643 -17.05 12.02 -10.52
C LYS A 643 -15.67 12.61 -10.79
N ASN A 644 -14.80 11.88 -11.49
CA ASN A 644 -13.40 12.27 -11.72
C ASN A 644 -13.16 12.89 -13.11
N ALA A 645 -14.19 13.08 -13.94
CA ALA A 645 -14.07 13.61 -15.29
C ALA A 645 -13.40 15.01 -15.33
N LYS A 646 -13.64 15.83 -14.30
CA LYS A 646 -13.05 17.18 -14.17
C LYS A 646 -11.53 17.18 -14.02
N TYR A 647 -10.94 16.07 -13.56
CA TYR A 647 -9.49 15.92 -13.41
C TYR A 647 -8.84 15.27 -14.64
N ALA A 648 -9.64 14.74 -15.56
CA ALA A 648 -9.15 14.07 -16.74
C ALA A 648 -8.53 15.10 -17.70
N ARG A 649 -7.26 14.92 -18.04
CA ARG A 649 -6.61 15.64 -19.14
C ARG A 649 -6.91 14.87 -20.42
N ILE A 650 -8.00 15.24 -21.10
CA ILE A 650 -8.41 14.62 -22.35
C ILE A 650 -7.72 15.36 -23.50
N ASP A 651 -7.05 14.60 -24.34
CA ASP A 651 -6.51 15.09 -25.60
C ASP A 651 -7.63 15.07 -26.65
N ILE A 652 -8.28 16.21 -26.86
CA ILE A 652 -9.34 16.37 -27.86
C ILE A 652 -8.75 16.88 -29.17
#